data_3c17cd0f7d6d6894e56924fa7531ca6c
#
_entry.id   3c17cd0f7d6d6894e56924fa7531ca6c
#
_cell.length_a   1.000
_cell.length_b   1.000
_cell.length_c   1.000
_cell.angle_alpha   90.00
_cell.angle_beta   90.00
_cell.angle_gamma   90.00
#
_symmetry.space_group_name_H-M   'P 1'
#
loop_
_entity.id
_entity.type
_entity.pdbx_description
1 polymer ?
#
loop_
_entity_poly.entity_id
_entity_poly.type
_entity_poly.pdbx_seq_one_letter_code
_entity_poly.pdbx_strand_id
1 'polypeptide(L)'
;MPRDLSFYFNKFVADPEGSIRDLRHKAEEWLGGGRGGDGGPVHPLARHTFGGFHTYGTYRLLSRIFQGGRTGTGDVFNPARAVFNLGERGSGLRARGQIQDFYKLRDECLANGTLFEDPDFLPEDSSIFFSKTPSRPFEWRRPMEIASDPQLFVEGASRFDVQQGELGDCWLLAAVANLTLHKHLFHQVVPDDQGFGSKYAGIFHFRFWQYGRWVDVVIDDRLPTVHGKLVFLHSSEHNEFWSALLEKAYAKLHGSYEALKGGTTCEAMEDFTGGVTEMYELNQAPPNLYKIMLKAYERASLMGCSIEPDPSVLEAQTPEGLVKGHAYSITRVKYIDISTPGRTGKIPLIRLRNPWGNETEWNGPWSDKSPEWRFIPDHEKEEIGLTFDDDGEFWMSFKDFEKHFSRLEICNLNPDSLEEEMLGDKKRWEMSMFEGEWVRGVTAGGCRNYVDTFSHNPQYRITLEDPDEDDDDSKCTVIVALMQKNRRSQRRMGVEVLTIGFAMYHLSDPDNLPKPLGLDFFKYNQSVARSPSFINLREVSCRFKLPPGVYCIVPSTFEPNEEGEFILRVFSENKNNMEENDDEVGMGEIDTRVPVEPEPEEQKGEDKAKEFFLKIAGEDMEVDWMELKEILDYALRNETKREGFSKDICRSMVAMMDVDRSGKLGYEEFKALWKDIRDWKAVFKMYDKDGSGFLSAFELRQALNSAGYRLNNHILNILVHRYGTKNGMISFDDFMMCAVKLKAMIDMFKERDPDNTNSATFSMEEWIEKTIYS
;
A
#
# COMPACT_ATOMS: atom_id res chain seq x y z
N MET A 1 1.12 -28.00 23.68
CA MET A 1 -0.20 -27.56 23.18
C MET A 1 -0.15 -26.93 21.77
N PRO A 2 0.35 -27.60 20.75
CA PRO A 2 0.26 -27.05 19.37
C PRO A 2 -0.57 -27.91 18.40
N ARG A 3 -1.23 -28.98 18.83
CA ARG A 3 -2.05 -29.83 17.94
C ARG A 3 -3.49 -29.37 17.76
N ASP A 4 -4.00 -28.54 18.67
CA ASP A 4 -5.42 -28.15 18.64
C ASP A 4 -5.75 -26.96 17.73
N LEU A 5 -4.81 -26.05 17.49
CA LEU A 5 -5.04 -24.87 16.65
C LEU A 5 -5.21 -25.18 15.16
N SER A 6 -4.48 -26.15 14.64
CA SER A 6 -4.61 -26.62 13.25
C SER A 6 -5.95 -27.31 12.99
N PHE A 7 -6.47 -28.04 13.97
CA PHE A 7 -7.78 -28.69 13.90
C PHE A 7 -8.92 -27.66 13.83
N TYR A 8 -8.84 -26.63 14.69
CA TYR A 8 -9.84 -25.55 14.69
C TYR A 8 -9.77 -24.67 13.45
N PHE A 9 -8.58 -24.43 12.92
CA PHE A 9 -8.41 -23.68 11.67
C PHE A 9 -8.98 -24.43 10.47
N ASN A 10 -8.71 -25.72 10.35
CA ASN A 10 -9.26 -26.55 9.27
C ASN A 10 -10.79 -26.71 9.40
N LYS A 11 -11.33 -26.76 10.62
CA LYS A 11 -12.78 -26.78 10.87
C LYS A 11 -13.42 -25.43 10.50
N PHE A 12 -12.74 -24.31 10.80
CA PHE A 12 -13.20 -22.96 10.45
C PHE A 12 -13.24 -22.74 8.95
N VAL A 13 -12.25 -23.24 8.19
CA VAL A 13 -12.21 -23.16 6.73
C VAL A 13 -13.29 -24.02 6.07
N ALA A 14 -13.62 -25.20 6.66
CA ALA A 14 -14.62 -26.13 6.14
C ALA A 14 -16.07 -25.72 6.46
N ASP A 15 -16.30 -25.13 7.63
CA ASP A 15 -17.61 -24.64 8.08
C ASP A 15 -17.45 -23.39 8.98
N PRO A 16 -17.35 -22.20 8.39
CA PRO A 16 -17.15 -20.95 9.15
C PRO A 16 -18.32 -20.64 10.09
N GLU A 17 -19.55 -20.86 9.68
CA GLU A 17 -20.74 -20.55 10.49
C GLU A 17 -20.94 -21.51 11.66
N GLY A 18 -20.68 -22.80 11.47
CA GLY A 18 -20.69 -23.78 12.53
C GLY A 18 -19.59 -23.56 13.54
N SER A 19 -18.39 -23.17 13.08
CA SER A 19 -17.25 -22.90 13.94
C SER A 19 -17.42 -21.64 14.80
N ILE A 20 -18.08 -20.60 14.28
CA ILE A 20 -18.43 -19.39 15.03
C ILE A 20 -19.50 -19.71 16.08
N ARG A 21 -20.47 -20.57 15.77
CA ARG A 21 -21.48 -21.04 16.75
C ARG A 21 -20.84 -21.83 17.90
N ASP A 22 -19.94 -22.76 17.59
CA ASP A 22 -19.20 -23.56 18.59
C ASP A 22 -18.33 -22.69 19.50
N LEU A 23 -17.67 -21.67 18.93
CA LEU A 23 -16.87 -20.69 19.69
C LEU A 23 -17.75 -19.80 20.58
N ARG A 24 -18.92 -19.42 20.10
CA ARG A 24 -19.88 -18.61 20.87
C ARG A 24 -20.47 -19.41 22.00
N HIS A 25 -20.84 -20.66 21.78
CA HIS A 25 -21.35 -21.55 22.83
C HIS A 25 -20.32 -21.85 23.92
N LYS A 26 -19.04 -22.06 23.54
CA LYS A 26 -17.94 -22.23 24.50
C LYS A 26 -17.59 -20.93 25.25
N ALA A 27 -17.75 -19.76 24.61
CA ALA A 27 -17.56 -18.47 25.26
C ALA A 27 -18.69 -18.19 26.29
N GLU A 28 -19.92 -18.61 25.99
CA GLU A 28 -21.07 -18.51 26.90
C GLU A 28 -20.96 -19.51 28.08
N GLU A 29 -20.47 -20.74 27.86
CA GLU A 29 -20.11 -21.68 28.93
C GLU A 29 -18.99 -21.15 29.83
N TRP A 30 -18.01 -20.44 29.27
CA TRP A 30 -16.88 -19.88 30.03
C TRP A 30 -17.27 -18.63 30.83
N LEU A 31 -18.23 -17.84 30.34
CA LEU A 31 -18.76 -16.65 31.02
C LEU A 31 -19.86 -16.94 32.02
N GLY A 32 -20.51 -18.12 31.92
CA GLY A 32 -21.59 -18.56 32.81
C GLY A 32 -21.15 -19.29 34.10
N GLY A 33 -19.89 -19.67 34.21
CA GLY A 33 -19.37 -20.51 35.29
C GLY A 33 -18.45 -19.81 36.30
N GLY A 34 -18.87 -18.73 36.95
CA GLY A 34 -17.98 -18.05 37.89
C GLY A 34 -18.63 -17.05 38.84
N ARG A 35 -19.41 -17.52 39.80
CA ARG A 35 -19.61 -16.79 41.09
C ARG A 35 -18.52 -17.22 42.06
N GLY A 36 -17.64 -16.29 42.42
CA GLY A 36 -16.83 -16.37 43.64
C GLY A 36 -15.33 -16.14 43.46
N GLY A 37 -14.84 -14.97 43.87
CA GLY A 37 -13.58 -14.81 44.63
C GLY A 37 -12.26 -14.74 43.85
N ASP A 38 -11.64 -13.61 44.00
CA ASP A 38 -10.20 -13.33 44.00
C ASP A 38 -9.37 -13.34 42.72
N GLY A 39 -8.68 -12.19 42.57
CA GLY A 39 -7.75 -11.72 41.55
C GLY A 39 -6.72 -12.74 41.06
N GLY A 40 -6.87 -13.12 39.79
CA GLY A 40 -5.85 -13.81 39.01
C GLY A 40 -5.67 -13.17 37.66
N PRO A 41 -4.48 -13.26 37.06
CA PRO A 41 -4.14 -12.48 35.86
C PRO A 41 -4.94 -12.91 34.63
N VAL A 42 -5.46 -11.94 33.91
CA VAL A 42 -6.22 -12.13 32.68
C VAL A 42 -5.29 -12.64 31.57
N HIS A 43 -5.66 -13.75 30.97
CA HIS A 43 -4.91 -14.43 29.90
C HIS A 43 -4.78 -13.55 28.65
N PRO A 44 -3.61 -13.49 27.99
CA PRO A 44 -3.31 -12.55 26.87
C PRO A 44 -4.19 -12.66 25.62
N LEU A 45 -4.92 -13.76 25.44
CA LEU A 45 -5.74 -14.02 24.24
C LEU A 45 -7.01 -13.14 24.08
N ALA A 46 -7.45 -12.49 25.15
CA ALA A 46 -8.65 -11.65 25.11
C ALA A 46 -8.42 -10.23 24.56
N ARG A 47 -7.16 -9.81 24.38
CA ARG A 47 -6.81 -8.46 23.90
C ARG A 47 -6.67 -8.34 22.38
N HIS A 48 -6.61 -9.43 21.63
CA HIS A 48 -6.32 -9.40 20.18
C HIS A 48 -7.52 -9.38 19.26
N THR A 49 -8.75 -9.52 19.75
CA THR A 49 -9.94 -9.61 18.89
C THR A 49 -10.74 -8.32 18.75
N PHE A 50 -10.44 -7.26 19.49
CA PHE A 50 -11.21 -6.00 19.42
C PHE A 50 -10.43 -4.75 19.02
N GLY A 51 -9.14 -4.85 18.71
CA GLY A 51 -8.26 -3.69 18.41
C GLY A 51 -8.17 -3.26 16.94
N GLY A 52 -8.79 -3.95 16.01
CA GLY A 52 -8.50 -3.82 14.57
C GLY A 52 -9.30 -2.77 13.78
N PHE A 53 -10.31 -2.13 14.35
CA PHE A 53 -11.30 -1.37 13.55
C PHE A 53 -11.25 0.16 13.65
N HIS A 54 -10.35 0.76 14.40
CA HIS A 54 -10.42 2.21 14.66
C HIS A 54 -9.32 3.09 14.01
N THR A 55 -8.43 2.56 13.18
CA THR A 55 -7.27 3.33 12.70
C THR A 55 -7.37 3.90 11.28
N TYR A 56 -8.31 3.48 10.45
CA TYR A 56 -8.35 3.89 9.03
C TYR A 56 -8.97 5.27 8.78
N GLY A 57 -10.00 5.68 9.53
CA GLY A 57 -10.71 6.94 9.29
C GLY A 57 -9.92 8.20 9.67
N THR A 58 -9.07 8.10 10.70
CA THR A 58 -8.29 9.24 11.21
C THR A 58 -7.06 9.57 10.36
N TYR A 59 -6.62 8.64 9.52
CA TYR A 59 -5.39 8.78 8.75
C TYR A 59 -5.56 9.70 7.52
N ARG A 60 -6.65 9.56 6.79
CA ARG A 60 -6.95 10.44 5.64
C ARG A 60 -7.34 11.86 6.07
N LEU A 61 -7.98 12.00 7.23
CA LEU A 61 -8.30 13.34 7.76
C LEU A 61 -7.02 14.12 8.10
N LEU A 62 -6.02 13.45 8.67
CA LEU A 62 -4.73 14.08 8.97
C LEU A 62 -3.89 14.32 7.70
N SER A 63 -3.93 13.45 6.69
CA SER A 63 -3.23 13.71 5.43
C SER A 63 -3.84 14.90 4.67
N ARG A 64 -5.17 15.07 4.69
CA ARG A 64 -5.85 16.25 4.13
C ARG A 64 -5.59 17.54 4.93
N ILE A 65 -5.52 17.48 6.25
CA ILE A 65 -5.15 18.62 7.10
C ILE A 65 -3.71 19.09 6.80
N PHE A 66 -2.82 18.17 6.48
CA PHE A 66 -1.42 18.48 6.13
C PHE A 66 -1.21 18.85 4.65
N GLN A 67 -2.12 18.50 3.74
CA GLN A 67 -2.05 18.88 2.32
C GLN A 67 -2.79 20.19 1.99
N GLY A 68 -3.73 20.65 2.81
CA GLY A 68 -4.67 21.76 2.52
C GLY A 68 -4.42 23.10 3.22
N GLY A 69 -3.33 23.30 3.95
CA GLY A 69 -3.12 24.52 4.76
C GLY A 69 -1.92 25.37 4.33
N ARG A 70 -2.08 26.19 3.27
CA ARG A 70 -1.18 27.35 3.07
C ARG A 70 -1.63 28.53 3.96
N THR A 71 -1.09 28.63 5.15
CA THR A 71 -0.96 29.92 5.86
C THR A 71 0.45 30.00 6.43
N GLY A 72 1.09 31.14 6.18
CA GLY A 72 2.51 31.38 6.30
C GLY A 72 3.14 31.23 7.68
N THR A 73 4.48 31.11 7.63
CA THR A 73 5.50 31.25 8.67
C THR A 73 5.50 30.21 9.77
N GLY A 74 6.41 29.24 9.64
CA GLY A 74 6.82 28.26 10.63
C GLY A 74 7.14 26.93 9.97
N ASP A 75 8.21 26.29 10.37
CA ASP A 75 8.74 25.04 9.83
C ASP A 75 7.63 24.08 9.36
N VAL A 76 7.45 24.00 8.06
CA VAL A 76 6.51 23.04 7.46
C VAL A 76 7.09 21.65 7.69
N PHE A 77 6.49 20.90 8.62
CA PHE A 77 6.78 19.48 8.81
C PHE A 77 6.57 18.76 7.46
N ASN A 78 7.66 18.33 6.84
CA ASN A 78 7.63 17.53 5.63
C ASN A 78 7.57 16.06 6.03
N PRO A 79 6.39 15.40 5.93
CA PRO A 79 6.24 14.01 6.35
C PRO A 79 7.10 13.04 5.54
N ALA A 80 7.55 13.43 4.34
CA ALA A 80 8.48 12.64 3.52
C ALA A 80 9.88 12.51 4.12
N ARG A 81 10.26 13.41 5.05
CA ARG A 81 11.56 13.39 5.76
C ARG A 81 11.48 12.79 7.16
N ALA A 82 10.29 12.57 7.69
CA ALA A 82 10.12 11.96 9.01
C ALA A 82 10.43 10.47 8.94
N VAL A 83 11.26 9.99 9.86
CA VAL A 83 11.52 8.57 10.05
C VAL A 83 10.57 8.06 11.13
N PHE A 84 9.76 7.06 10.79
CA PHE A 84 8.79 6.42 11.67
C PHE A 84 9.32 5.07 12.14
N ASN A 85 9.02 4.67 13.36
CA ASN A 85 9.24 3.29 13.79
C ASN A 85 8.26 2.33 13.09
N LEU A 86 8.70 1.10 12.86
CA LEU A 86 7.87 0.09 12.20
C LEU A 86 6.53 -0.09 12.95
N GLY A 87 5.42 0.13 12.24
CA GLY A 87 4.06 0.05 12.80
C GLY A 87 3.62 1.28 13.60
N GLU A 88 4.45 2.32 13.73
CA GLU A 88 4.06 3.59 14.30
C GLU A 88 2.93 4.25 13.49
N ARG A 89 2.07 4.98 14.18
CA ARG A 89 1.02 5.75 13.53
C ARG A 89 1.66 6.80 12.62
N GLY A 90 1.44 6.70 11.33
CA GLY A 90 2.05 7.54 10.33
C GLY A 90 3.06 6.80 9.45
N SER A 91 3.52 5.61 9.83
CA SER A 91 4.45 4.80 9.02
C SER A 91 3.84 4.26 7.72
N GLY A 92 2.50 4.27 7.58
CA GLY A 92 1.80 3.62 6.45
C GLY A 92 1.73 2.11 6.56
N LEU A 93 2.26 1.53 7.62
CA LEU A 93 2.30 0.10 7.89
C LEU A 93 1.46 -0.25 9.13
N ARG A 94 0.89 -1.45 9.13
CA ARG A 94 0.14 -1.95 10.30
C ARG A 94 1.10 -2.30 11.43
N ALA A 95 0.74 -1.94 12.66
CA ALA A 95 1.46 -2.40 13.84
C ALA A 95 1.41 -3.93 13.94
N ARG A 96 2.56 -4.56 14.16
CA ARG A 96 2.69 -6.01 14.35
C ARG A 96 2.92 -6.41 15.80
N GLY A 97 3.40 -5.47 16.61
CA GLY A 97 3.73 -5.65 18.01
C GLY A 97 3.79 -4.32 18.72
N GLN A 98 4.65 -4.20 19.72
CA GLN A 98 4.96 -2.93 20.32
C GLN A 98 5.88 -2.13 19.39
N ILE A 99 5.66 -0.82 19.31
CA ILE A 99 6.53 0.08 18.55
C ILE A 99 7.91 0.08 19.18
N GLN A 100 8.95 -0.19 18.36
CA GLN A 100 10.33 -0.32 18.80
C GLN A 100 11.11 0.94 18.41
N ASP A 101 11.60 1.66 19.43
CA ASP A 101 12.51 2.78 19.27
C ASP A 101 13.94 2.27 19.53
N PHE A 102 14.81 2.34 18.52
CA PHE A 102 16.18 1.83 18.59
C PHE A 102 16.99 2.44 19.73
N TYR A 103 16.98 3.76 19.85
CA TYR A 103 17.81 4.46 20.85
C TYR A 103 17.35 4.15 22.27
N LYS A 104 16.05 4.16 22.50
CA LYS A 104 15.46 3.85 23.79
C LYS A 104 15.76 2.41 24.22
N LEU A 105 15.52 1.44 23.33
CA LEU A 105 15.77 0.02 23.59
C LEU A 105 17.25 -0.28 23.81
N ARG A 106 18.16 0.35 23.02
CA ARG A 106 19.58 0.23 23.21
C ARG A 106 20.03 0.73 24.57
N ASP A 107 19.59 1.92 24.95
CA ASP A 107 19.97 2.54 26.21
C ASP A 107 19.42 1.77 27.43
N GLU A 108 18.21 1.20 27.33
CA GLU A 108 17.65 0.29 28.33
C GLU A 108 18.50 -0.99 28.46
N CYS A 109 18.90 -1.62 27.36
CA CYS A 109 19.75 -2.81 27.37
C CYS A 109 21.14 -2.50 27.99
N LEU A 110 21.76 -1.38 27.64
CA LEU A 110 23.04 -0.95 28.20
C LEU A 110 22.92 -0.69 29.70
N ALA A 111 21.87 -0.04 30.17
CA ALA A 111 21.63 0.23 31.59
C ALA A 111 21.44 -1.05 32.41
N ASN A 112 20.81 -2.07 31.82
CA ASN A 112 20.54 -3.35 32.45
C ASN A 112 21.68 -4.37 32.28
N GLY A 113 22.68 -4.09 31.45
CA GLY A 113 23.77 -5.02 31.11
C GLY A 113 23.28 -6.27 30.37
N THR A 114 22.23 -6.14 29.54
CA THR A 114 21.61 -7.23 28.76
C THR A 114 21.76 -6.96 27.28
N LEU A 115 21.72 -8.02 26.47
CA LEU A 115 21.61 -7.90 25.02
C LEU A 115 20.14 -7.91 24.60
N PHE A 116 19.83 -7.12 23.59
CA PHE A 116 18.47 -7.06 23.03
C PHE A 116 18.06 -8.41 22.45
N GLU A 117 16.82 -8.77 22.69
CA GLU A 117 16.12 -9.91 22.06
C GLU A 117 14.84 -9.39 21.45
N ASP A 118 14.74 -9.54 20.12
CA ASP A 118 13.62 -9.00 19.35
C ASP A 118 12.35 -9.84 19.56
N PRO A 119 11.28 -9.32 20.19
CA PRO A 119 10.05 -10.06 20.42
C PRO A 119 9.21 -10.23 19.16
N ASP A 120 9.46 -9.41 18.12
CA ASP A 120 8.65 -9.39 16.90
C ASP A 120 9.26 -10.21 15.75
N PHE A 121 10.54 -10.65 15.91
CA PHE A 121 11.22 -11.50 14.95
C PHE A 121 12.10 -12.53 15.69
N LEU A 122 11.45 -13.56 16.22
CA LEU A 122 12.06 -14.56 17.09
C LEU A 122 13.08 -15.44 16.33
N PRO A 123 14.14 -15.95 17.00
CA PRO A 123 15.11 -16.84 16.42
C PRO A 123 14.57 -18.27 16.30
N GLU A 124 13.61 -18.46 15.42
CA GLU A 124 12.89 -19.72 15.21
C GLU A 124 12.63 -19.98 13.73
N ASP A 125 12.26 -21.21 13.40
CA ASP A 125 12.04 -21.65 12.02
C ASP A 125 10.95 -20.82 11.30
N SER A 126 9.96 -20.32 12.01
CA SER A 126 8.88 -19.49 11.46
C SER A 126 9.35 -18.11 10.94
N SER A 127 10.50 -17.63 11.45
CA SER A 127 11.16 -16.43 10.93
C SER A 127 11.94 -16.70 9.65
N ILE A 128 12.26 -17.96 9.37
CA ILE A 128 12.95 -18.36 8.14
C ILE A 128 11.94 -18.83 7.09
N PHE A 129 11.08 -19.79 7.41
CA PHE A 129 10.12 -20.39 6.49
C PHE A 129 8.68 -20.34 7.03
N PHE A 130 7.73 -19.99 6.16
CA PHE A 130 6.30 -20.08 6.46
C PHE A 130 5.59 -21.20 5.68
N SER A 131 6.13 -21.63 4.54
CA SER A 131 5.48 -22.62 3.65
C SER A 131 5.98 -24.05 3.86
N LYS A 132 7.13 -24.24 4.51
CA LYS A 132 7.78 -25.53 4.69
C LYS A 132 8.52 -25.62 6.00
N THR A 133 8.71 -26.86 6.47
CA THR A 133 9.63 -27.14 7.58
C THR A 133 11.06 -27.18 7.03
N PRO A 134 12.05 -26.62 7.74
CA PRO A 134 13.46 -26.71 7.35
C PRO A 134 13.91 -28.16 7.17
N SER A 135 14.71 -28.42 6.13
CA SER A 135 15.29 -29.75 5.88
C SER A 135 16.44 -30.09 6.84
N ARG A 136 16.93 -29.10 7.54
CA ARG A 136 18.01 -29.18 8.54
C ARG A 136 17.80 -28.14 9.62
N PRO A 137 18.33 -28.34 10.85
CA PRO A 137 18.24 -27.35 11.90
C PRO A 137 19.10 -26.13 11.61
N PHE A 138 18.59 -24.94 11.92
CA PHE A 138 19.33 -23.69 11.93
C PHE A 138 19.70 -23.32 13.36
N GLU A 139 20.95 -22.83 13.52
CA GLU A 139 21.42 -22.28 14.79
C GLU A 139 21.46 -20.75 14.68
N TRP A 140 20.75 -20.08 15.58
CA TRP A 140 20.78 -18.62 15.62
C TRP A 140 21.93 -18.15 16.51
N ARG A 141 22.93 -17.49 15.92
CA ARG A 141 24.13 -17.04 16.60
C ARG A 141 24.31 -15.53 16.42
N ARG A 142 24.88 -14.92 17.45
CA ARG A 142 25.29 -13.51 17.39
C ARG A 142 26.65 -13.39 16.68
N PRO A 143 26.98 -12.25 16.05
CA PRO A 143 28.29 -12.03 15.43
C PRO A 143 29.47 -12.32 16.34
N MET A 144 29.38 -11.99 17.65
CA MET A 144 30.40 -12.32 18.65
C MET A 144 30.61 -13.82 18.88
N GLU A 145 29.67 -14.66 18.48
CA GLU A 145 29.76 -16.13 18.56
C GLU A 145 30.22 -16.75 17.23
N ILE A 146 30.21 -15.94 16.14
CA ILE A 146 30.61 -16.37 14.77
C ILE A 146 32.05 -15.98 14.50
N ALA A 147 32.46 -14.76 14.87
CA ALA A 147 33.78 -14.21 14.62
C ALA A 147 34.40 -13.63 15.90
N SER A 148 35.72 -13.72 16.03
CA SER A 148 36.46 -13.25 17.21
C SER A 148 36.52 -11.72 17.32
N ASP A 149 36.43 -11.01 16.20
CA ASP A 149 36.44 -9.53 16.11
C ASP A 149 35.40 -9.08 15.08
N PRO A 150 34.09 -9.17 15.42
CA PRO A 150 33.04 -8.78 14.50
C PRO A 150 33.02 -7.25 14.30
N GLN A 151 32.86 -6.86 13.05
CA GLN A 151 32.78 -5.46 12.63
C GLN A 151 31.45 -5.24 11.90
N LEU A 152 30.88 -4.03 12.03
CA LEU A 152 29.79 -3.65 11.15
C LEU A 152 30.31 -3.47 9.74
N PHE A 153 31.41 -2.73 9.57
CA PHE A 153 32.09 -2.47 8.32
C PHE A 153 33.59 -2.77 8.45
N VAL A 154 34.17 -3.40 7.45
CA VAL A 154 35.62 -3.57 7.28
C VAL A 154 36.05 -2.66 6.14
N GLU A 155 36.89 -1.67 6.43
CA GLU A 155 37.37 -0.63 5.47
C GLU A 155 36.24 0.16 4.76
N GLY A 156 35.01 0.16 5.33
CA GLY A 156 33.81 0.76 4.77
C GLY A 156 32.93 -0.25 4.03
N ALA A 157 31.77 0.18 3.56
CA ALA A 157 30.86 -0.70 2.82
C ALA A 157 31.17 -0.71 1.33
N SER A 158 31.20 -1.89 0.74
CA SER A 158 31.45 -2.10 -0.67
C SER A 158 30.45 -3.09 -1.29
N ARG A 159 30.35 -3.11 -2.61
CA ARG A 159 29.55 -4.10 -3.33
C ARG A 159 30.06 -5.52 -3.19
N PHE A 160 31.32 -5.70 -2.81
CA PHE A 160 31.94 -7.01 -2.62
C PHE A 160 31.54 -7.67 -1.29
N ASP A 161 30.97 -6.90 -0.36
CA ASP A 161 30.43 -7.38 0.91
C ASP A 161 29.02 -8.01 0.74
N VAL A 162 28.57 -8.17 -0.50
CA VAL A 162 27.26 -8.69 -0.85
C VAL A 162 27.43 -9.97 -1.64
N GLN A 163 27.40 -11.11 -0.95
CA GLN A 163 27.47 -12.44 -1.53
C GLN A 163 26.24 -13.26 -1.19
N GLN A 164 25.59 -13.82 -2.21
CA GLN A 164 24.36 -14.59 -2.06
C GLN A 164 24.61 -15.91 -1.35
N GLY A 165 23.78 -16.20 -0.34
CA GLY A 165 23.70 -17.52 0.28
C GLY A 165 22.64 -18.42 -0.36
N GLU A 166 21.96 -19.20 0.47
CA GLU A 166 20.98 -20.22 0.01
C GLU A 166 19.57 -19.68 -0.26
N LEU A 167 19.33 -18.37 -0.16
CA LEU A 167 18.05 -17.76 -0.44
C LEU A 167 17.99 -17.29 -1.90
N GLY A 168 16.84 -17.41 -2.53
CA GLY A 168 16.61 -16.93 -3.91
C GLY A 168 16.23 -15.43 -3.93
N ASP A 169 17.10 -14.58 -3.42
CA ASP A 169 16.91 -13.14 -3.26
C ASP A 169 17.95 -12.29 -4.04
N CYS A 170 18.47 -12.83 -5.13
CA CYS A 170 19.42 -12.14 -6.02
C CYS A 170 18.96 -10.73 -6.42
N TRP A 171 17.66 -10.52 -6.58
CA TRP A 171 17.04 -9.24 -6.88
C TRP A 171 17.30 -8.18 -5.78
N LEU A 172 17.23 -8.59 -4.51
CA LEU A 172 17.56 -7.76 -3.35
C LEU A 172 19.05 -7.46 -3.33
N LEU A 173 19.90 -8.47 -3.50
CA LEU A 173 21.35 -8.33 -3.45
C LEU A 173 21.87 -7.45 -4.58
N ALA A 174 21.27 -7.53 -5.77
CA ALA A 174 21.61 -6.65 -6.89
C ALA A 174 21.33 -5.18 -6.54
N ALA A 175 20.23 -4.90 -5.84
CA ALA A 175 19.92 -3.55 -5.36
C ALA A 175 20.85 -3.10 -4.23
N VAL A 176 21.18 -3.98 -3.27
CA VAL A 176 22.12 -3.66 -2.18
C VAL A 176 23.51 -3.34 -2.73
N ALA A 177 24.00 -4.10 -3.71
CA ALA A 177 25.28 -3.82 -4.37
C ALA A 177 25.29 -2.46 -5.08
N ASN A 178 24.20 -2.09 -5.74
CA ASN A 178 24.05 -0.74 -6.31
C ASN A 178 24.03 0.35 -5.25
N LEU A 179 23.36 0.12 -4.12
CA LEU A 179 23.24 1.08 -3.02
C LEU A 179 24.64 1.48 -2.47
N THR A 180 25.59 0.53 -2.39
CA THR A 180 26.97 0.79 -1.93
C THR A 180 27.75 1.77 -2.81
N LEU A 181 27.35 1.97 -4.07
CA LEU A 181 27.97 2.93 -4.99
C LEU A 181 27.64 4.39 -4.60
N HIS A 182 26.63 4.60 -3.76
CA HIS A 182 26.12 5.91 -3.36
C HIS A 182 26.16 6.04 -1.84
N LYS A 183 27.29 6.47 -1.31
CA LYS A 183 27.57 6.51 0.14
C LYS A 183 26.47 7.20 0.96
N HIS A 184 25.91 8.29 0.46
CA HIS A 184 24.86 9.02 1.17
C HIS A 184 23.57 8.18 1.29
N LEU A 185 23.08 7.61 0.18
CA LEU A 185 21.92 6.72 0.18
C LEU A 185 22.17 5.47 1.03
N PHE A 186 23.38 4.94 0.97
CA PHE A 186 23.78 3.79 1.79
C PHE A 186 23.59 4.07 3.28
N HIS A 187 24.13 5.18 3.79
CA HIS A 187 24.01 5.50 5.21
C HIS A 187 22.60 5.95 5.63
N GLN A 188 21.75 6.33 4.69
CA GLN A 188 20.34 6.52 4.98
C GLN A 188 19.63 5.19 5.28
N VAL A 189 19.98 4.12 4.57
CA VAL A 189 19.45 2.75 4.76
C VAL A 189 20.16 2.04 5.92
N VAL A 190 21.49 2.18 5.99
CA VAL A 190 22.37 1.55 7.00
C VAL A 190 23.01 2.65 7.84
N PRO A 191 22.38 3.12 8.94
CA PRO A 191 22.94 4.13 9.81
C PRO A 191 24.30 3.72 10.38
N ASP A 192 25.23 4.66 10.48
CA ASP A 192 26.59 4.44 10.97
C ASP A 192 26.78 4.71 12.48
N ASP A 193 25.70 5.02 13.20
CA ASP A 193 25.67 5.28 14.64
C ASP A 193 25.54 4.02 15.51
N GLN A 194 25.77 2.87 14.92
CA GLN A 194 25.65 1.53 15.50
C GLN A 194 26.88 0.67 15.19
N GLY A 195 27.10 -0.40 15.96
CA GLY A 195 28.23 -1.29 15.76
C GLY A 195 28.58 -2.13 16.98
N PHE A 196 29.72 -2.82 16.93
CA PHE A 196 30.18 -3.72 17.98
C PHE A 196 31.09 -3.05 19.03
N GLY A 197 31.16 -1.72 19.05
CA GLY A 197 31.99 -0.93 19.98
C GLY A 197 31.35 -0.76 21.36
N SER A 198 31.68 0.36 22.03
CA SER A 198 31.31 0.65 23.43
C SER A 198 29.79 0.76 23.68
N LYS A 199 28.99 1.00 22.65
CA LYS A 199 27.52 1.06 22.72
C LYS A 199 26.84 -0.18 22.17
N TYR A 200 27.57 -1.27 22.05
CA TYR A 200 26.99 -2.54 21.60
C TYR A 200 26.03 -3.12 22.65
N ALA A 201 24.83 -3.40 22.22
CA ALA A 201 23.78 -3.99 23.04
C ALA A 201 23.01 -5.13 22.32
N GLY A 202 23.60 -5.72 21.26
CA GLY A 202 22.94 -6.78 20.48
C GLY A 202 21.74 -6.28 19.67
N ILE A 203 21.65 -4.99 19.42
CA ILE A 203 20.54 -4.32 18.72
C ILE A 203 21.09 -3.53 17.55
N PHE A 204 20.41 -3.59 16.42
CA PHE A 204 20.71 -2.86 15.19
C PHE A 204 19.44 -2.32 14.56
N HIS A 205 19.57 -1.31 13.68
CA HIS A 205 18.45 -0.75 12.96
C HIS A 205 18.82 -0.39 11.52
N PHE A 206 17.79 -0.47 10.65
CA PHE A 206 17.90 -0.18 9.23
C PHE A 206 16.67 0.58 8.78
N ARG A 207 16.81 1.45 7.79
CA ARG A 207 15.72 2.29 7.31
C ARG A 207 15.34 1.91 5.90
N PHE A 208 14.03 1.74 5.70
CA PHE A 208 13.45 1.43 4.39
C PHE A 208 12.36 2.42 4.06
N TRP A 209 12.33 2.85 2.80
CA TRP A 209 11.21 3.62 2.31
C TRP A 209 10.03 2.69 2.06
N GLN A 210 8.91 2.98 2.70
CA GLN A 210 7.70 2.18 2.60
C GLN A 210 6.50 3.08 2.31
N TYR A 211 6.00 3.01 1.09
CA TYR A 211 4.76 3.65 0.68
C TYR A 211 4.70 5.15 1.01
N GLY A 212 5.76 5.89 0.64
CA GLY A 212 5.85 7.33 0.82
C GLY A 212 6.48 7.79 2.14
N ARG A 213 6.99 6.86 2.98
CA ARG A 213 7.57 7.18 4.29
C ARG A 213 8.80 6.34 4.58
N TRP A 214 9.75 6.92 5.29
CA TRP A 214 10.89 6.20 5.83
C TRP A 214 10.50 5.47 7.12
N VAL A 215 10.86 4.21 7.22
CA VAL A 215 10.52 3.35 8.36
C VAL A 215 11.79 2.74 8.94
N ASP A 216 12.01 2.92 10.23
CA ASP A 216 13.13 2.35 10.99
C ASP A 216 12.74 0.95 11.47
N VAL A 217 13.54 -0.04 11.12
CA VAL A 217 13.32 -1.45 11.44
C VAL A 217 14.41 -1.89 12.40
N VAL A 218 14.03 -2.13 13.64
CA VAL A 218 14.93 -2.60 14.71
C VAL A 218 14.99 -4.13 14.70
N ILE A 219 16.18 -4.69 14.88
CA ILE A 219 16.43 -6.13 14.99
C ILE A 219 17.39 -6.44 16.13
N ASP A 220 17.37 -7.65 16.65
CA ASP A 220 18.50 -8.21 17.35
C ASP A 220 19.52 -8.79 16.35
N ASP A 221 20.74 -9.02 16.79
CA ASP A 221 21.84 -9.46 15.94
C ASP A 221 22.02 -10.98 15.85
N ARG A 222 21.02 -11.78 16.29
CA ARG A 222 21.04 -13.22 16.08
C ARG A 222 20.77 -13.55 14.62
N LEU A 223 21.72 -14.21 13.97
CA LEU A 223 21.68 -14.58 12.55
C LEU A 223 21.58 -16.10 12.36
N PRO A 224 20.83 -16.58 11.36
CA PRO A 224 20.72 -18.02 11.10
C PRO A 224 22.04 -18.57 10.52
N THR A 225 22.54 -19.64 11.16
CA THR A 225 23.78 -20.32 10.78
C THR A 225 23.58 -21.83 10.66
N VAL A 226 24.45 -22.46 9.90
CA VAL A 226 24.62 -23.92 9.84
C VAL A 226 26.09 -24.23 10.03
N HIS A 227 26.40 -25.07 11.00
CA HIS A 227 27.80 -25.39 11.39
C HIS A 227 28.64 -24.11 11.67
N GLY A 228 28.02 -23.10 12.27
CA GLY A 228 28.66 -21.84 12.66
C GLY A 228 28.95 -20.87 11.49
N LYS A 229 28.46 -21.14 10.28
CA LYS A 229 28.60 -20.26 9.11
C LYS A 229 27.25 -19.65 8.76
N LEU A 230 27.23 -18.37 8.35
CA LEU A 230 26.04 -17.72 7.81
C LEU A 230 25.49 -18.50 6.61
N VAL A 231 24.17 -18.63 6.54
CA VAL A 231 23.48 -19.41 5.50
C VAL A 231 23.00 -18.52 4.35
N PHE A 232 22.62 -17.30 4.68
CA PHE A 232 22.04 -16.35 3.74
C PHE A 232 23.08 -15.32 3.31
N LEU A 233 22.68 -14.09 3.05
CA LEU A 233 23.58 -13.03 2.63
C LEU A 233 24.75 -12.85 3.61
N HIS A 234 25.96 -12.73 3.10
CA HIS A 234 27.19 -12.55 3.86
C HIS A 234 28.21 -11.73 3.08
N SER A 235 29.20 -11.20 3.78
CA SER A 235 30.34 -10.51 3.18
C SER A 235 31.44 -11.52 2.75
N SER A 236 32.31 -11.09 1.82
CA SER A 236 33.57 -11.75 1.55
C SER A 236 34.50 -11.78 2.78
N GLU A 237 34.40 -10.73 3.62
CA GLU A 237 35.07 -10.63 4.91
C GLU A 237 34.26 -11.37 5.98
N HIS A 238 34.79 -12.47 6.51
CA HIS A 238 34.04 -13.34 7.44
C HIS A 238 33.70 -12.72 8.78
N ASN A 239 34.27 -11.58 9.13
CA ASN A 239 34.00 -10.82 10.34
C ASN A 239 33.18 -9.53 10.10
N GLU A 240 32.67 -9.31 8.90
CA GLU A 240 31.83 -8.18 8.55
C GLU A 240 30.36 -8.58 8.47
N PHE A 241 29.45 -7.78 9.09
CA PHE A 241 28.07 -8.23 9.32
C PHE A 241 26.97 -7.26 8.83
N TRP A 242 27.29 -6.09 8.29
CA TRP A 242 26.27 -5.13 7.88
C TRP A 242 25.28 -5.69 6.86
N SER A 243 25.77 -6.44 5.89
CA SER A 243 24.94 -7.00 4.81
C SER A 243 23.99 -8.08 5.32
N ALA A 244 24.47 -9.01 6.17
CA ALA A 244 23.65 -10.04 6.79
C ALA A 244 22.58 -9.45 7.74
N LEU A 245 22.93 -8.40 8.48
CA LEU A 245 21.99 -7.70 9.37
C LEU A 245 20.93 -6.91 8.57
N LEU A 246 21.33 -6.27 7.45
CA LEU A 246 20.39 -5.60 6.53
C LEU A 246 19.37 -6.58 5.96
N GLU A 247 19.81 -7.75 5.48
CA GLU A 247 18.90 -8.79 4.98
C GLU A 247 17.90 -9.24 6.06
N LYS A 248 18.39 -9.44 7.31
CA LYS A 248 17.52 -9.78 8.44
C LYS A 248 16.46 -8.71 8.70
N ALA A 249 16.84 -7.42 8.70
CA ALA A 249 15.91 -6.33 8.89
C ALA A 249 14.85 -6.28 7.78
N TYR A 250 15.27 -6.54 6.55
CA TYR A 250 14.36 -6.60 5.41
C TYR A 250 13.46 -7.85 5.47
N ALA A 251 13.97 -8.99 5.93
CA ALA A 251 13.17 -10.18 6.22
C ALA A 251 12.12 -9.91 7.31
N LYS A 252 12.49 -9.20 8.38
CA LYS A 252 11.55 -8.77 9.42
C LYS A 252 10.45 -7.85 8.87
N LEU A 253 10.81 -6.88 8.04
CA LEU A 253 9.86 -5.97 7.39
C LEU A 253 8.78 -6.75 6.62
N HIS A 254 9.16 -7.83 5.95
CA HIS A 254 8.28 -8.68 5.14
C HIS A 254 7.75 -9.93 5.88
N GLY A 255 8.21 -10.19 7.09
CA GLY A 255 7.72 -11.22 8.02
C GLY A 255 8.51 -12.52 8.08
N SER A 256 9.39 -12.81 7.12
CA SER A 256 10.31 -13.96 7.15
C SER A 256 11.37 -13.86 6.03
N TYR A 257 12.44 -14.63 6.13
CA TYR A 257 13.41 -14.78 5.04
C TYR A 257 12.77 -15.36 3.76
N GLU A 258 11.89 -16.35 3.89
CA GLU A 258 11.18 -16.94 2.74
C GLU A 258 10.34 -15.92 1.96
N ALA A 259 9.83 -14.87 2.60
CA ALA A 259 9.10 -13.80 1.94
C ALA A 259 9.95 -13.02 0.93
N LEU A 260 11.28 -13.07 1.06
CA LEU A 260 12.24 -12.44 0.15
C LEU A 260 12.52 -13.28 -1.10
N LYS A 261 12.11 -14.55 -1.13
CA LYS A 261 12.35 -15.43 -2.28
C LYS A 261 11.60 -14.92 -3.51
N GLY A 262 12.35 -14.58 -4.56
CA GLY A 262 11.82 -14.06 -5.82
C GLY A 262 11.23 -12.63 -5.71
N GLY A 263 11.61 -11.79 -6.64
CA GLY A 263 11.19 -10.39 -6.72
C GLY A 263 11.81 -9.71 -7.93
N THR A 264 11.69 -8.40 -8.01
CA THR A 264 12.33 -7.55 -9.01
C THR A 264 13.33 -6.62 -8.33
N THR A 265 14.43 -6.30 -9.01
CA THR A 265 15.42 -5.35 -8.48
C THR A 265 14.79 -3.97 -8.24
N CYS A 266 13.82 -3.60 -9.07
CA CYS A 266 13.00 -2.40 -8.89
C CYS A 266 12.42 -2.28 -7.48
N GLU A 267 11.79 -3.35 -6.98
CA GLU A 267 11.14 -3.34 -5.65
C GLU A 267 12.12 -3.01 -4.52
N ALA A 268 13.32 -3.59 -4.55
CA ALA A 268 14.34 -3.30 -3.53
C ALA A 268 14.94 -1.90 -3.71
N MET A 269 15.19 -1.48 -4.95
CA MET A 269 15.71 -0.13 -5.21
C MET A 269 14.74 0.96 -4.75
N GLU A 270 13.43 0.75 -4.92
CA GLU A 270 12.38 1.62 -4.38
C GLU A 270 12.43 1.68 -2.86
N ASP A 271 12.53 0.53 -2.19
CA ASP A 271 12.61 0.46 -0.73
C ASP A 271 13.86 1.10 -0.14
N PHE A 272 14.93 1.19 -0.90
CA PHE A 272 16.17 1.84 -0.48
C PHE A 272 16.24 3.33 -0.79
N THR A 273 15.41 3.86 -1.68
CA THR A 273 15.57 5.22 -2.19
C THR A 273 14.29 6.04 -2.18
N GLY A 274 13.13 5.40 -2.21
CA GLY A 274 11.85 6.06 -2.53
C GLY A 274 11.74 6.47 -3.99
N GLY A 275 12.66 6.02 -4.84
CA GLY A 275 12.70 6.34 -6.26
C GLY A 275 11.52 5.79 -7.04
N VAL A 276 11.44 6.17 -8.30
CA VAL A 276 10.48 5.63 -9.27
C VAL A 276 11.22 4.80 -10.31
N THR A 277 10.70 3.62 -10.60
CA THR A 277 11.36 2.67 -11.49
C THR A 277 10.80 2.71 -12.90
N GLU A 278 11.67 2.55 -13.87
CA GLU A 278 11.34 2.36 -15.27
C GLU A 278 11.89 1.00 -15.72
N MET A 279 11.07 0.22 -16.40
CA MET A 279 11.42 -1.13 -16.85
C MET A 279 11.41 -1.18 -18.38
N TYR A 280 12.44 -1.78 -18.95
CA TYR A 280 12.59 -1.94 -20.39
C TYR A 280 12.79 -3.42 -20.75
N GLU A 281 11.90 -3.96 -21.56
CA GLU A 281 12.08 -5.25 -22.21
C GLU A 281 13.07 -5.08 -23.36
N LEU A 282 14.24 -5.74 -23.28
CA LEU A 282 15.33 -5.48 -24.23
C LEU A 282 15.04 -5.93 -25.66
N ASN A 283 14.12 -6.87 -25.86
CA ASN A 283 13.63 -7.28 -27.19
C ASN A 283 12.74 -6.20 -27.86
N GLN A 284 12.31 -5.17 -27.10
CA GLN A 284 11.52 -4.03 -27.55
C GLN A 284 12.20 -2.70 -27.17
N ALA A 285 13.50 -2.72 -26.98
CA ALA A 285 14.26 -1.56 -26.52
C ALA A 285 14.13 -0.36 -27.47
N PRO A 286 13.96 0.87 -26.91
CA PRO A 286 13.98 2.07 -27.73
C PRO A 286 15.40 2.29 -28.33
N PRO A 287 15.51 2.85 -29.56
CA PRO A 287 16.81 3.02 -30.24
C PRO A 287 17.84 3.85 -29.46
N ASN A 288 17.39 4.67 -28.52
CA ASN A 288 18.23 5.53 -27.67
C ASN A 288 18.48 4.95 -26.26
N LEU A 289 18.22 3.64 -26.03
CA LEU A 289 18.28 3.04 -24.68
C LEU A 289 19.64 3.28 -24.00
N TYR A 290 20.76 3.12 -24.73
CA TYR A 290 22.08 3.36 -24.14
C TYR A 290 22.25 4.81 -23.63
N LYS A 291 21.70 5.80 -24.34
CA LYS A 291 21.72 7.20 -23.91
C LYS A 291 20.87 7.41 -22.64
N ILE A 292 19.76 6.69 -22.55
CA ILE A 292 18.91 6.69 -21.33
C ILE A 292 19.69 6.13 -20.16
N MET A 293 20.35 4.98 -20.33
CA MET A 293 21.20 4.35 -19.31
C MET A 293 22.36 5.26 -18.89
N LEU A 294 23.03 5.89 -19.83
CA LEU A 294 24.13 6.80 -19.54
C LEU A 294 23.66 8.01 -18.72
N LYS A 295 22.56 8.65 -19.12
CA LYS A 295 21.96 9.76 -18.36
C LYS A 295 21.52 9.33 -16.96
N ALA A 296 20.92 8.15 -16.85
CA ALA A 296 20.52 7.59 -15.55
C ALA A 296 21.74 7.38 -14.65
N TYR A 297 22.83 6.81 -15.19
CA TYR A 297 24.09 6.63 -14.48
C TYR A 297 24.70 7.98 -14.01
N GLU A 298 24.74 8.98 -14.89
CA GLU A 298 25.25 10.34 -14.59
C GLU A 298 24.40 11.06 -13.52
N ARG A 299 23.13 10.68 -13.36
CA ARG A 299 22.21 11.18 -12.34
C ARG A 299 22.18 10.33 -11.05
N ALA A 300 23.10 9.40 -10.91
CA ALA A 300 23.19 8.47 -9.80
C ALA A 300 21.95 7.55 -9.63
N SER A 301 21.18 7.31 -10.70
CA SER A 301 20.09 6.32 -10.67
C SER A 301 20.66 4.91 -10.46
N LEU A 302 19.96 4.09 -9.70
CA LEU A 302 20.31 2.69 -9.52
C LEU A 302 19.81 1.87 -10.71
N MET A 303 20.58 0.88 -11.16
CA MET A 303 20.20 0.07 -12.31
C MET A 303 20.47 -1.41 -12.08
N GLY A 304 19.50 -2.24 -12.47
CA GLY A 304 19.62 -3.69 -12.49
C GLY A 304 19.21 -4.26 -13.84
N CYS A 305 19.55 -5.53 -14.06
CA CYS A 305 19.11 -6.26 -15.24
C CYS A 305 18.92 -7.74 -14.90
N SER A 306 18.15 -8.43 -15.74
CA SER A 306 17.89 -9.86 -15.55
C SER A 306 17.74 -10.59 -16.87
N ILE A 307 17.92 -11.90 -16.82
CA ILE A 307 17.68 -12.84 -17.92
C ILE A 307 16.45 -13.66 -17.53
N GLU A 308 15.51 -13.85 -18.45
CA GLU A 308 14.32 -14.67 -18.20
C GLU A 308 14.69 -16.08 -17.76
N PRO A 309 13.96 -16.66 -16.79
CA PRO A 309 14.23 -18.01 -16.32
C PRO A 309 13.98 -19.06 -17.41
N ASP A 310 14.74 -20.13 -17.37
CA ASP A 310 14.41 -21.33 -18.15
C ASP A 310 13.22 -22.04 -17.50
N PRO A 311 12.17 -22.41 -18.26
CA PRO A 311 11.00 -23.05 -17.68
C PRO A 311 11.27 -24.38 -16.97
N SER A 312 12.40 -25.02 -17.28
CA SER A 312 12.75 -26.36 -16.79
C SER A 312 13.85 -26.37 -15.73
N VAL A 313 14.67 -25.30 -15.64
CA VAL A 313 15.83 -25.24 -14.74
C VAL A 313 15.91 -23.87 -14.08
N LEU A 314 15.80 -23.87 -12.76
CA LEU A 314 16.01 -22.67 -11.97
C LEU A 314 17.49 -22.28 -12.01
N GLU A 315 17.80 -21.01 -12.33
CA GLU A 315 19.16 -20.47 -12.40
C GLU A 315 20.11 -21.30 -13.33
N ALA A 316 19.65 -21.53 -14.56
CA ALA A 316 20.45 -22.26 -15.57
C ALA A 316 21.61 -21.39 -16.09
N GLN A 317 22.84 -21.89 -15.96
CA GLN A 317 24.03 -21.24 -16.54
C GLN A 317 24.06 -21.42 -18.06
N THR A 318 24.33 -20.30 -18.78
CA THR A 318 24.53 -20.32 -20.24
C THR A 318 25.97 -20.68 -20.60
N PRO A 319 26.25 -21.12 -21.86
CA PRO A 319 27.62 -21.36 -22.32
C PRO A 319 28.53 -20.13 -22.23
N GLU A 320 27.93 -18.93 -22.26
CA GLU A 320 28.65 -17.66 -22.17
C GLU A 320 28.93 -17.24 -20.72
N GLY A 321 28.58 -18.06 -19.72
CA GLY A 321 28.84 -17.80 -18.30
C GLY A 321 27.77 -17.01 -17.58
N LEU A 322 26.66 -16.63 -18.24
CA LEU A 322 25.56 -15.94 -17.64
C LEU A 322 24.54 -16.90 -17.02
N VAL A 323 23.71 -16.41 -16.08
CA VAL A 323 22.73 -17.21 -15.36
C VAL A 323 21.32 -16.74 -15.69
N LYS A 324 20.46 -17.65 -16.14
CA LYS A 324 19.03 -17.39 -16.39
C LYS A 324 18.23 -17.41 -15.09
N GLY A 325 17.17 -16.60 -15.03
CA GLY A 325 16.36 -16.46 -13.81
C GLY A 325 17.08 -15.73 -12.69
N HIS A 326 18.06 -14.91 -13.01
CA HIS A 326 18.99 -14.28 -12.09
C HIS A 326 19.07 -12.77 -12.36
N ALA A 327 19.24 -11.99 -11.29
CA ALA A 327 19.37 -10.53 -11.35
C ALA A 327 20.83 -10.11 -11.18
N TYR A 328 21.22 -9.08 -11.93
CA TYR A 328 22.55 -8.48 -11.94
C TYR A 328 22.48 -7.01 -11.62
N SER A 329 23.50 -6.47 -10.94
CA SER A 329 23.68 -5.01 -10.78
C SER A 329 24.35 -4.44 -12.03
N ILE A 330 23.94 -3.24 -12.45
CA ILE A 330 24.68 -2.44 -13.43
C ILE A 330 25.47 -1.41 -12.63
N THR A 331 26.78 -1.61 -12.52
CA THR A 331 27.65 -0.81 -11.67
C THR A 331 28.33 0.34 -12.41
N ARG A 332 28.39 0.30 -13.76
CA ARG A 332 28.94 1.38 -14.58
C ARG A 332 28.40 1.39 -16.00
N VAL A 333 28.22 2.58 -16.56
CA VAL A 333 27.87 2.80 -17.98
C VAL A 333 28.79 3.87 -18.53
N LYS A 334 29.58 3.54 -19.55
CA LYS A 334 30.59 4.48 -20.09
C LYS A 334 30.89 4.23 -21.58
N TYR A 335 31.06 5.30 -22.33
CA TYR A 335 31.73 5.24 -23.63
C TYR A 335 33.24 5.17 -23.43
N ILE A 336 33.89 4.18 -24.02
CA ILE A 336 35.33 4.03 -24.00
C ILE A 336 35.91 4.34 -25.37
N ASP A 337 36.94 5.18 -25.40
CA ASP A 337 37.60 5.58 -26.63
C ASP A 337 38.56 4.47 -27.12
N ILE A 338 38.36 4.04 -28.35
CA ILE A 338 39.26 3.08 -29.02
C ILE A 338 40.05 3.81 -30.08
N SER A 339 41.38 3.57 -30.08
CA SER A 339 42.28 3.96 -31.11
C SER A 339 43.10 2.79 -31.61
N THR A 340 42.84 2.32 -32.82
CA THR A 340 43.62 1.30 -33.52
C THR A 340 44.19 1.89 -34.80
N PRO A 341 45.24 1.29 -35.41
CA PRO A 341 45.86 1.77 -36.64
C PRO A 341 44.92 1.97 -37.84
N GLY A 342 43.68 1.62 -37.74
CA GLY A 342 42.69 1.75 -38.84
C GLY A 342 41.33 2.29 -38.43
N ARG A 343 41.10 2.51 -37.13
CA ARG A 343 39.78 2.99 -36.59
C ARG A 343 39.95 3.75 -35.28
N THR A 344 39.38 4.88 -35.20
CA THR A 344 39.08 5.62 -33.95
C THR A 344 37.58 5.67 -33.76
N GLY A 345 37.10 5.48 -32.51
CA GLY A 345 35.67 5.54 -32.22
C GLY A 345 35.38 5.33 -30.74
N LYS A 346 34.13 5.45 -30.38
CA LYS A 346 33.65 5.19 -29.01
C LYS A 346 32.84 3.91 -28.99
N ILE A 347 33.12 3.08 -28.00
CA ILE A 347 32.38 1.84 -27.75
C ILE A 347 31.52 2.00 -26.51
N PRO A 348 30.22 1.73 -26.61
CA PRO A 348 29.33 1.70 -25.44
C PRO A 348 29.56 0.42 -24.65
N LEU A 349 30.14 0.53 -23.46
CA LEU A 349 30.36 -0.56 -22.54
C LEU A 349 29.51 -0.41 -21.28
N ILE A 350 29.19 -1.55 -20.67
CA ILE A 350 28.46 -1.69 -19.40
C ILE A 350 29.25 -2.60 -18.49
N ARG A 351 29.38 -2.23 -17.22
CA ARG A 351 29.94 -3.10 -16.19
C ARG A 351 28.79 -3.65 -15.36
N LEU A 352 28.75 -4.97 -15.23
CA LEU A 352 27.75 -5.73 -14.50
C LEU A 352 28.39 -6.48 -13.35
N ARG A 353 27.59 -6.81 -12.34
CA ARG A 353 28.01 -7.65 -11.24
C ARG A 353 26.97 -8.74 -10.96
N ASN A 354 27.46 -10.00 -10.94
CA ASN A 354 26.73 -11.15 -10.47
C ASN A 354 26.76 -11.17 -8.92
N PRO A 355 25.60 -11.14 -8.21
CA PRO A 355 25.57 -11.17 -6.75
C PRO A 355 26.12 -12.45 -6.12
N TRP A 356 26.46 -13.48 -6.90
CA TRP A 356 27.21 -14.66 -6.41
C TRP A 356 28.63 -14.31 -5.99
N GLY A 357 29.23 -13.24 -6.56
CA GLY A 357 30.55 -12.75 -6.20
C GLY A 357 31.67 -13.80 -6.42
N ASN A 358 31.62 -14.55 -7.53
CA ASN A 358 32.55 -15.59 -7.89
C ASN A 358 32.84 -15.58 -9.40
N GLU A 359 33.61 -16.57 -9.89
CA GLU A 359 34.03 -16.74 -11.28
C GLU A 359 32.87 -16.94 -12.29
N THR A 360 31.59 -16.92 -11.87
CA THR A 360 30.47 -17.06 -12.79
C THR A 360 30.20 -15.74 -13.49
N GLU A 361 30.93 -15.48 -14.55
CA GLU A 361 31.02 -14.22 -15.28
C GLU A 361 30.89 -14.42 -16.78
N TRP A 362 30.61 -13.29 -17.49
CA TRP A 362 30.63 -13.22 -18.94
C TRP A 362 32.01 -13.62 -19.50
N ASN A 363 32.03 -14.53 -20.46
CA ASN A 363 33.27 -15.02 -21.09
C ASN A 363 33.43 -14.61 -22.58
N GLY A 364 32.54 -13.70 -23.05
CA GLY A 364 32.60 -13.19 -24.42
C GLY A 364 33.48 -11.93 -24.57
N PRO A 365 33.29 -11.15 -25.65
CA PRO A 365 34.02 -9.89 -25.88
C PRO A 365 33.90 -8.92 -24.71
N TRP A 366 35.02 -8.25 -24.35
CA TRP A 366 35.12 -7.31 -23.20
C TRP A 366 35.05 -7.96 -21.83
N SER A 367 35.02 -9.29 -21.72
CA SER A 367 35.22 -9.98 -20.46
C SER A 367 36.63 -9.75 -19.91
N ASP A 368 36.94 -10.14 -18.69
CA ASP A 368 38.19 -9.85 -17.99
C ASP A 368 39.42 -10.36 -18.73
N LYS A 369 39.34 -11.54 -19.33
CA LYS A 369 40.46 -12.17 -20.08
C LYS A 369 40.40 -11.85 -21.57
N SER A 370 39.56 -10.93 -21.99
CA SER A 370 39.31 -10.60 -23.39
C SER A 370 40.45 -9.83 -24.04
N PRO A 371 40.83 -10.16 -25.29
CA PRO A 371 41.93 -9.49 -25.99
C PRO A 371 41.65 -8.06 -26.39
N GLU A 372 40.41 -7.63 -26.35
CA GLU A 372 39.96 -6.26 -26.68
C GLU A 372 40.61 -5.22 -25.79
N TRP A 373 40.88 -5.53 -24.51
CA TRP A 373 41.49 -4.62 -23.53
C TRP A 373 42.90 -4.14 -23.92
N ARG A 374 43.58 -4.84 -24.78
CA ARG A 374 44.90 -4.42 -25.30
C ARG A 374 44.86 -3.12 -26.10
N PHE A 375 43.69 -2.74 -26.61
CA PHE A 375 43.51 -1.53 -27.41
C PHE A 375 43.13 -0.33 -26.58
N ILE A 376 42.98 -0.48 -25.27
CA ILE A 376 42.61 0.58 -24.32
C ILE A 376 43.88 1.05 -23.62
N PRO A 377 44.15 2.38 -23.56
CA PRO A 377 45.27 2.93 -22.80
C PRO A 377 45.17 2.59 -21.30
N ASP A 378 46.33 2.40 -20.65
CA ASP A 378 46.37 2.00 -19.24
C ASP A 378 45.71 3.04 -18.29
N HIS A 379 45.87 4.34 -18.57
CA HIS A 379 45.24 5.37 -17.78
C HIS A 379 43.71 5.30 -17.84
N GLU A 380 43.14 4.87 -18.95
CA GLU A 380 41.70 4.71 -19.13
C GLU A 380 41.21 3.44 -18.42
N LYS A 381 42.02 2.38 -18.39
CA LYS A 381 41.74 1.16 -17.59
C LYS A 381 41.73 1.48 -16.09
N GLU A 382 42.69 2.30 -15.62
CA GLU A 382 42.75 2.77 -14.25
C GLU A 382 41.51 3.62 -13.91
N GLU A 383 41.12 4.58 -14.79
CA GLU A 383 39.97 5.44 -14.61
C GLU A 383 38.65 4.66 -14.48
N ILE A 384 38.50 3.58 -15.27
CA ILE A 384 37.30 2.75 -15.20
C ILE A 384 37.37 1.70 -14.06
N GLY A 385 38.49 1.63 -13.34
CA GLY A 385 38.69 0.68 -12.29
C GLY A 385 38.64 -0.76 -12.82
N LEU A 386 39.35 -1.03 -13.92
CA LEU A 386 39.39 -2.37 -14.52
C LEU A 386 40.24 -3.28 -13.66
N THR A 387 39.63 -4.32 -13.13
CA THR A 387 40.29 -5.48 -12.47
C THR A 387 39.96 -6.74 -13.25
N PHE A 388 40.75 -7.77 -13.07
CA PHE A 388 40.57 -9.09 -13.67
C PHE A 388 40.46 -10.17 -12.59
N ASP A 389 39.73 -9.83 -11.52
CA ASP A 389 39.50 -10.67 -10.37
C ASP A 389 38.24 -11.52 -10.59
N ASP A 390 38.23 -12.74 -10.05
CA ASP A 390 37.05 -13.63 -10.09
C ASP A 390 36.06 -13.25 -9.00
N ASP A 391 35.48 -12.00 -9.07
CA ASP A 391 34.65 -11.34 -8.05
C ASP A 391 33.19 -11.16 -8.45
N GLY A 392 32.80 -11.67 -9.63
CA GLY A 392 31.49 -11.59 -10.21
C GLY A 392 31.26 -10.32 -11.02
N GLU A 393 32.23 -9.38 -11.10
CA GLU A 393 32.13 -8.15 -11.87
C GLU A 393 32.80 -8.27 -13.23
N PHE A 394 32.12 -7.89 -14.28
CA PHE A 394 32.64 -8.02 -15.66
C PHE A 394 32.11 -6.91 -16.55
N TRP A 395 32.85 -6.65 -17.63
CA TRP A 395 32.42 -5.71 -18.67
C TRP A 395 31.88 -6.45 -19.89
N MET A 396 30.93 -5.83 -20.58
CA MET A 396 30.43 -6.27 -21.88
C MET A 396 30.01 -5.11 -22.76
N SER A 397 29.92 -5.37 -24.09
CA SER A 397 29.37 -4.36 -24.98
C SER A 397 27.87 -4.21 -24.81
N PHE A 398 27.34 -2.98 -25.04
CA PHE A 398 25.90 -2.77 -25.02
C PHE A 398 25.17 -3.68 -26.02
N LYS A 399 25.77 -3.95 -27.17
CA LYS A 399 25.21 -4.89 -28.16
C LYS A 399 25.06 -6.30 -27.64
N ASP A 400 26.05 -6.81 -26.91
CA ASP A 400 25.99 -8.14 -26.29
C ASP A 400 25.00 -8.13 -25.13
N PHE A 401 24.93 -7.03 -24.39
CA PHE A 401 23.92 -6.83 -23.34
C PHE A 401 22.48 -6.94 -23.89
N GLU A 402 22.13 -6.18 -24.93
CA GLU A 402 20.80 -6.28 -25.56
C GLU A 402 20.48 -7.68 -26.11
N LYS A 403 21.50 -8.44 -26.50
CA LYS A 403 21.33 -9.79 -27.05
C LYS A 403 21.10 -10.85 -25.98
N HIS A 404 21.76 -10.73 -24.83
CA HIS A 404 21.83 -11.81 -23.84
C HIS A 404 20.94 -11.56 -22.61
N PHE A 405 20.61 -10.30 -22.29
CA PHE A 405 19.71 -9.96 -21.22
C PHE A 405 18.28 -9.76 -21.74
N SER A 406 17.30 -9.98 -20.88
CA SER A 406 15.88 -9.86 -21.23
C SER A 406 15.30 -8.52 -20.79
N ARG A 407 15.73 -8.02 -19.62
CA ARG A 407 15.14 -6.87 -18.95
C ARG A 407 16.19 -5.95 -18.36
N LEU A 408 15.94 -4.65 -18.49
CA LEU A 408 16.65 -3.57 -17.80
C LEU A 408 15.70 -2.87 -16.83
N GLU A 409 16.16 -2.60 -15.62
CA GLU A 409 15.43 -1.92 -14.55
C GLU A 409 16.24 -0.68 -14.13
N ILE A 410 15.61 0.50 -14.18
CA ILE A 410 16.23 1.78 -13.78
C ILE A 410 15.40 2.38 -12.66
N CYS A 411 16.00 2.67 -11.52
CA CYS A 411 15.37 3.41 -10.42
C CYS A 411 15.88 4.85 -10.42
N ASN A 412 15.04 5.76 -10.84
CA ASN A 412 15.31 7.19 -10.77
C ASN A 412 15.04 7.68 -9.35
N LEU A 413 16.00 8.41 -8.78
CA LEU A 413 15.91 8.87 -7.40
C LEU A 413 14.76 9.87 -7.23
N ASN A 414 13.97 9.70 -6.16
CA ASN A 414 13.02 10.71 -5.74
C ASN A 414 13.77 11.96 -5.27
N PRO A 415 13.31 13.18 -5.60
CA PRO A 415 13.86 14.43 -5.07
C PRO A 415 14.03 14.45 -3.56
N ASP A 416 13.15 13.76 -2.81
CA ASP A 416 13.19 13.67 -1.35
C ASP A 416 14.30 12.74 -0.80
N SER A 417 14.92 11.91 -1.62
CA SER A 417 15.98 10.99 -1.21
C SER A 417 17.39 11.61 -1.25
N LEU A 418 17.52 12.80 -1.82
CA LEU A 418 18.80 13.54 -1.89
C LEU A 418 18.74 14.78 -0.99
N GLU A 419 19.83 15.06 -0.27
CA GLU A 419 19.97 16.31 0.47
C GLU A 419 20.03 17.51 -0.50
N GLU A 420 19.55 18.68 -0.04
CA GLU A 420 19.52 19.90 -0.86
C GLU A 420 20.90 20.28 -1.41
N GLU A 421 21.97 19.98 -0.67
CA GLU A 421 23.34 20.26 -1.08
C GLU A 421 23.81 19.48 -2.31
N MET A 422 23.24 18.26 -2.55
CA MET A 422 23.63 17.44 -3.69
C MET A 422 22.91 17.80 -4.99
N LEU A 423 21.79 18.51 -4.90
CA LEU A 423 20.94 18.81 -6.06
C LEU A 423 21.40 20.07 -6.82
N GLY A 424 22.09 21.02 -6.16
CA GLY A 424 22.53 22.29 -6.79
C GLY A 424 21.37 23.03 -7.44
N ASP A 425 21.65 23.77 -8.53
CA ASP A 425 20.64 24.48 -9.34
C ASP A 425 19.84 23.55 -10.30
N LYS A 426 19.87 22.21 -10.11
CA LYS A 426 19.13 21.28 -10.96
C LYS A 426 17.64 21.36 -10.66
N LYS A 427 16.81 21.46 -11.70
CA LYS A 427 15.35 21.38 -11.60
C LYS A 427 14.94 20.12 -10.84
N ARG A 428 14.08 20.28 -9.84
CA ARG A 428 13.49 19.20 -9.07
C ARG A 428 12.21 18.73 -9.78
N TRP A 429 11.99 17.43 -9.77
CA TRP A 429 10.69 16.88 -10.10
C TRP A 429 9.69 17.21 -8.99
N GLU A 430 8.54 17.71 -9.38
CA GLU A 430 7.40 17.85 -8.48
C GLU A 430 6.69 16.50 -8.37
N MET A 431 6.34 16.09 -7.16
CA MET A 431 5.67 14.81 -6.89
C MET A 431 4.33 15.05 -6.21
N SER A 432 3.28 14.46 -6.76
CA SER A 432 1.99 14.28 -6.10
C SER A 432 1.76 12.81 -5.77
N MET A 433 1.21 12.53 -4.59
CA MET A 433 1.00 11.17 -4.12
C MET A 433 -0.38 11.02 -3.48
N PHE A 434 -1.09 9.95 -3.87
CA PHE A 434 -2.38 9.58 -3.31
C PHE A 434 -2.40 8.10 -2.92
N GLU A 435 -2.97 7.82 -1.76
CA GLU A 435 -3.29 6.46 -1.33
C GLU A 435 -4.72 6.14 -1.76
N GLY A 436 -4.95 4.92 -2.23
CA GLY A 436 -6.27 4.43 -2.62
C GLY A 436 -6.42 2.95 -2.33
N GLU A 437 -7.62 2.45 -2.57
CA GLU A 437 -7.93 1.04 -2.37
C GLU A 437 -8.96 0.55 -3.39
N TRP A 438 -8.78 -0.68 -3.83
CA TRP A 438 -9.79 -1.43 -4.59
C TRP A 438 -10.56 -2.30 -3.61
N VAL A 439 -11.85 -2.05 -3.49
CA VAL A 439 -12.76 -2.77 -2.59
C VAL A 439 -13.78 -3.52 -3.44
N ARG A 440 -13.93 -4.81 -3.17
CA ARG A 440 -14.86 -5.68 -3.89
C ARG A 440 -16.28 -5.13 -3.87
N GLY A 441 -16.89 -5.09 -5.06
CA GLY A 441 -18.24 -4.58 -5.24
C GLY A 441 -18.38 -3.06 -5.06
N VAL A 442 -17.30 -2.31 -4.80
CA VAL A 442 -17.31 -0.85 -4.61
C VAL A 442 -16.37 -0.17 -5.60
N THR A 443 -15.07 -0.23 -5.36
CA THR A 443 -14.02 0.48 -6.14
C THR A 443 -13.11 -0.47 -6.93
N ALA A 444 -13.33 -1.79 -6.86
CA ALA A 444 -12.60 -2.78 -7.63
C ALA A 444 -13.29 -3.03 -8.98
N GLY A 445 -13.28 -2.03 -9.86
CA GLY A 445 -13.99 -2.05 -11.15
C GLY A 445 -13.31 -2.86 -12.26
N GLY A 446 -12.05 -3.26 -12.09
CA GLY A 446 -11.27 -3.95 -13.12
C GLY A 446 -10.82 -3.02 -14.26
N CYS A 447 -10.15 -3.59 -15.26
CA CYS A 447 -9.61 -2.83 -16.39
C CYS A 447 -10.70 -2.41 -17.40
N ARG A 448 -10.32 -1.66 -18.43
CA ARG A 448 -11.21 -1.13 -19.47
C ARG A 448 -11.97 -2.21 -20.26
N ASN A 449 -11.59 -3.48 -20.19
CA ASN A 449 -12.33 -4.58 -20.79
C ASN A 449 -13.70 -4.78 -20.12
N TYR A 450 -13.84 -4.37 -18.86
CA TYR A 450 -15.06 -4.42 -18.06
C TYR A 450 -15.71 -3.04 -18.01
N VAL A 451 -16.25 -2.60 -19.15
CA VAL A 451 -16.77 -1.24 -19.36
C VAL A 451 -17.78 -0.82 -18.32
N ASP A 452 -18.67 -1.75 -17.93
CA ASP A 452 -19.78 -1.46 -17.01
C ASP A 452 -19.32 -1.16 -15.58
N THR A 453 -18.16 -1.68 -15.17
CA THR A 453 -17.61 -1.50 -13.84
C THR A 453 -16.35 -0.62 -13.79
N PHE A 454 -15.72 -0.35 -14.92
CA PHE A 454 -14.49 0.42 -14.99
C PHE A 454 -14.58 1.81 -14.33
N SER A 455 -15.73 2.49 -14.48
CA SER A 455 -15.98 3.80 -13.86
C SER A 455 -16.04 3.77 -12.33
N HIS A 456 -16.16 2.59 -11.72
CA HIS A 456 -16.17 2.42 -10.26
C HIS A 456 -14.78 2.57 -9.64
N ASN A 457 -13.71 2.37 -10.43
CA ASN A 457 -12.35 2.53 -9.93
C ASN A 457 -12.11 3.94 -9.36
N PRO A 458 -11.18 4.10 -8.42
CA PRO A 458 -10.74 5.41 -7.96
C PRO A 458 -10.23 6.25 -9.13
N GLN A 459 -10.53 7.54 -9.10
CA GLN A 459 -10.18 8.49 -10.16
C GLN A 459 -9.40 9.65 -9.56
N TYR A 460 -8.38 10.11 -10.28
CA TYR A 460 -7.53 11.22 -9.84
C TYR A 460 -7.40 12.23 -10.97
N ARG A 461 -7.69 13.49 -10.68
CA ARG A 461 -7.55 14.60 -11.63
C ARG A 461 -6.18 15.22 -11.45
N ILE A 462 -5.48 15.47 -12.55
CA ILE A 462 -4.21 16.19 -12.58
C ILE A 462 -4.28 17.32 -13.58
N THR A 463 -3.74 18.49 -13.22
CA THR A 463 -3.60 19.64 -14.11
C THR A 463 -2.13 19.84 -14.43
N LEU A 464 -1.77 19.85 -15.71
CA LEU A 464 -0.46 20.15 -16.25
C LEU A 464 -0.51 21.54 -16.89
N GLU A 465 0.20 22.51 -16.33
CA GLU A 465 0.09 23.90 -16.74
C GLU A 465 1.20 24.35 -17.68
N ASP A 466 2.43 23.95 -17.38
CA ASP A 466 3.62 24.44 -18.08
C ASP A 466 4.33 23.33 -18.83
N PRO A 467 4.66 23.54 -20.15
CA PRO A 467 5.54 22.65 -20.88
C PRO A 467 6.97 22.64 -20.32
N ASP A 468 7.70 21.57 -20.63
CA ASP A 468 9.12 21.45 -20.28
C ASP A 468 9.92 22.53 -21.01
N GLU A 469 10.82 23.23 -20.29
CA GLU A 469 11.60 24.32 -20.87
C GLU A 469 12.78 23.85 -21.74
N ASP A 470 13.19 22.59 -21.55
CA ASP A 470 14.42 22.04 -22.15
C ASP A 470 14.20 21.40 -23.52
N ASP A 471 12.95 21.35 -24.02
CA ASP A 471 12.65 20.82 -25.34
C ASP A 471 11.65 21.68 -26.12
N ASP A 472 11.73 21.60 -27.47
CA ASP A 472 10.93 22.40 -28.41
C ASP A 472 9.53 21.80 -28.69
N ASP A 473 9.10 20.72 -27.97
CA ASP A 473 7.86 19.99 -28.31
C ASP A 473 6.61 20.56 -27.64
N SER A 474 6.74 21.56 -26.77
CA SER A 474 5.65 22.25 -26.06
C SER A 474 4.77 21.27 -25.25
N LYS A 475 5.35 20.23 -24.67
CA LYS A 475 4.67 19.23 -23.87
C LYS A 475 5.26 19.14 -22.47
N CYS A 476 4.47 18.59 -21.57
CA CYS A 476 4.86 18.28 -20.21
C CYS A 476 5.32 16.83 -20.11
N THR A 477 6.49 16.58 -19.54
CA THR A 477 6.93 15.22 -19.20
C THR A 477 6.32 14.81 -17.87
N VAL A 478 5.64 13.68 -17.86
CA VAL A 478 4.94 13.13 -16.70
C VAL A 478 5.30 11.66 -16.54
N ILE A 479 5.67 11.26 -15.30
CA ILE A 479 5.80 9.86 -14.93
C ILE A 479 4.62 9.52 -14.01
N VAL A 480 3.86 8.50 -14.36
CA VAL A 480 2.78 7.96 -13.54
C VAL A 480 3.22 6.60 -13.02
N ALA A 481 3.20 6.43 -11.71
CA ALA A 481 3.64 5.22 -11.03
C ALA A 481 2.54 4.72 -10.09
N LEU A 482 2.05 3.52 -10.35
CA LEU A 482 1.03 2.83 -9.56
C LEU A 482 1.67 1.68 -8.80
N MET A 483 1.70 1.78 -7.47
CA MET A 483 2.30 0.79 -6.57
C MET A 483 1.24 0.13 -5.69
N GLN A 484 1.17 -1.20 -5.67
CA GLN A 484 0.32 -1.95 -4.75
C GLN A 484 1.01 -2.16 -3.40
N LYS A 485 0.24 -2.09 -2.30
CA LYS A 485 0.77 -2.12 -0.93
C LYS A 485 0.72 -3.52 -0.30
N ASN A 486 1.67 -3.80 0.60
CA ASN A 486 1.65 -4.90 1.57
C ASN A 486 1.62 -6.33 0.99
N ARG A 487 1.74 -6.55 -0.33
CA ARG A 487 1.59 -7.89 -0.95
C ARG A 487 2.67 -8.86 -0.49
N ARG A 488 3.93 -8.44 -0.48
CA ARG A 488 5.05 -9.30 -0.05
C ARG A 488 4.90 -9.76 1.40
N SER A 489 4.54 -8.86 2.30
CA SER A 489 4.35 -9.18 3.73
C SER A 489 3.14 -10.10 3.99
N GLN A 490 2.22 -10.19 3.04
CA GLN A 490 1.01 -11.03 3.13
C GLN A 490 1.15 -12.39 2.41
N ARG A 491 2.29 -12.67 1.78
CA ARG A 491 2.56 -13.97 1.13
C ARG A 491 2.33 -15.17 2.04
N ARG A 492 2.71 -15.05 3.32
CA ARG A 492 2.42 -16.09 4.33
C ARG A 492 0.94 -16.37 4.55
N MET A 493 0.05 -15.48 4.12
CA MET A 493 -1.42 -15.64 4.17
C MET A 493 -1.99 -16.08 2.81
N GLY A 494 -1.14 -16.43 1.85
CA GLY A 494 -1.54 -16.84 0.51
C GLY A 494 -1.98 -15.67 -0.39
N VAL A 495 -1.63 -14.44 -0.04
CA VAL A 495 -1.94 -13.25 -0.86
C VAL A 495 -0.85 -13.08 -1.90
N GLU A 496 -1.26 -13.05 -3.16
CA GLU A 496 -0.36 -12.83 -4.30
C GLU A 496 -0.40 -11.39 -4.79
N VAL A 497 0.59 -11.04 -5.62
CA VAL A 497 0.68 -9.74 -6.30
C VAL A 497 -0.43 -9.65 -7.34
N LEU A 498 -1.21 -8.57 -7.33
CA LEU A 498 -2.28 -8.33 -8.30
C LEU A 498 -1.71 -7.90 -9.64
N THR A 499 -2.45 -8.18 -10.69
CA THR A 499 -2.19 -7.67 -12.04
C THR A 499 -2.79 -6.26 -12.14
N ILE A 500 -1.94 -5.23 -12.15
CA ILE A 500 -2.34 -3.81 -12.07
C ILE A 500 -1.93 -3.01 -13.30
N GLY A 501 -2.61 -1.90 -13.52
CA GLY A 501 -2.33 -0.93 -14.57
C GLY A 501 -3.16 0.34 -14.40
N PHE A 502 -2.99 1.30 -15.28
CA PHE A 502 -3.74 2.56 -15.25
C PHE A 502 -4.02 3.08 -16.66
N ALA A 503 -5.00 3.96 -16.77
CA ALA A 503 -5.31 4.70 -17.97
C ALA A 503 -5.51 6.18 -17.66
N MET A 504 -5.14 7.07 -18.60
CA MET A 504 -5.31 8.52 -18.50
C MET A 504 -6.23 9.02 -19.60
N TYR A 505 -7.11 9.93 -19.24
CA TYR A 505 -8.10 10.54 -20.13
C TYR A 505 -7.97 12.05 -20.08
N HIS A 506 -7.96 12.70 -21.25
CA HIS A 506 -7.99 14.16 -21.34
C HIS A 506 -9.40 14.68 -21.05
N LEU A 507 -9.51 15.70 -20.22
CA LEU A 507 -10.76 16.37 -19.86
C LEU A 507 -10.85 17.70 -20.61
N SER A 508 -11.61 17.72 -21.72
CA SER A 508 -11.71 18.93 -22.55
C SER A 508 -12.52 20.06 -21.92
N ASP A 509 -13.46 19.72 -21.02
CA ASP A 509 -14.29 20.66 -20.29
C ASP A 509 -14.43 20.22 -18.83
N PRO A 510 -13.34 20.34 -18.04
CA PRO A 510 -13.24 19.75 -16.72
C PRO A 510 -14.28 20.28 -15.72
N ASP A 511 -14.74 21.54 -15.89
CA ASP A 511 -15.66 22.19 -14.94
C ASP A 511 -17.11 21.70 -15.11
N ASN A 512 -17.47 21.21 -16.30
CA ASN A 512 -18.81 20.72 -16.61
C ASN A 512 -18.91 19.17 -16.57
N LEU A 513 -17.83 18.47 -16.26
CA LEU A 513 -17.85 17.01 -16.10
C LEU A 513 -18.19 16.60 -14.66
N PRO A 514 -18.97 15.53 -14.48
CA PRO A 514 -19.27 15.02 -13.14
C PRO A 514 -18.02 14.54 -12.41
N LYS A 515 -18.07 14.60 -11.09
CA LYS A 515 -17.08 13.98 -10.19
C LYS A 515 -17.81 12.91 -9.36
N PRO A 516 -17.41 11.61 -9.43
CA PRO A 516 -16.50 11.01 -10.41
C PRO A 516 -17.11 10.90 -11.82
N LEU A 517 -16.23 10.65 -12.83
CA LEU A 517 -16.67 10.39 -14.20
C LEU A 517 -17.45 9.06 -14.27
N GLY A 518 -18.61 9.08 -14.91
CA GLY A 518 -19.48 7.92 -15.04
C GLY A 518 -19.16 7.03 -16.25
N LEU A 519 -19.93 5.95 -16.39
CA LEU A 519 -19.84 4.96 -17.47
C LEU A 519 -19.85 5.60 -18.86
N ASP A 520 -20.75 6.56 -19.11
CA ASP A 520 -20.92 7.19 -20.42
C ASP A 520 -19.64 7.92 -20.86
N PHE A 521 -18.92 8.58 -19.91
CA PHE A 521 -17.66 9.21 -20.24
C PHE A 521 -16.66 8.18 -20.80
N PHE A 522 -16.43 7.09 -20.07
CA PHE A 522 -15.47 6.06 -20.48
C PHE A 522 -15.90 5.27 -21.71
N LYS A 523 -17.20 5.17 -21.98
CA LYS A 523 -17.73 4.52 -23.17
C LYS A 523 -17.41 5.28 -24.45
N TYR A 524 -17.46 6.63 -24.40
CA TYR A 524 -17.31 7.49 -25.57
C TYR A 524 -15.94 8.17 -25.69
N ASN A 525 -15.09 8.11 -24.65
CA ASN A 525 -13.76 8.70 -24.68
C ASN A 525 -12.67 7.62 -24.66
N GLN A 526 -11.61 7.86 -25.44
CA GLN A 526 -10.42 7.01 -25.45
C GLN A 526 -9.35 7.55 -24.50
N SER A 527 -8.57 6.64 -23.92
CA SER A 527 -7.41 7.04 -23.12
C SER A 527 -6.34 7.67 -24.02
N VAL A 528 -5.75 8.77 -23.58
CA VAL A 528 -4.64 9.47 -24.26
C VAL A 528 -3.29 8.85 -23.90
N ALA A 529 -3.19 8.24 -22.71
CA ALA A 529 -2.03 7.53 -22.19
C ALA A 529 -2.50 6.36 -21.32
N ARG A 530 -1.67 5.33 -21.20
CA ARG A 530 -1.95 4.17 -20.36
C ARG A 530 -0.70 3.35 -20.12
N SER A 531 -0.70 2.51 -19.08
CA SER A 531 0.33 1.47 -18.91
C SER A 531 0.33 0.55 -20.15
N PRO A 532 1.51 0.15 -20.68
CA PRO A 532 1.62 -0.65 -21.90
C PRO A 532 0.95 -2.02 -21.75
N SER A 533 1.00 -2.58 -20.55
CA SER A 533 0.33 -3.82 -20.18
C SER A 533 -0.15 -3.77 -18.73
N PHE A 534 -1.08 -4.65 -18.41
CA PHE A 534 -1.39 -5.02 -17.03
C PHE A 534 -0.42 -6.13 -16.62
N ILE A 535 0.24 -5.96 -15.48
CA ILE A 535 1.29 -6.87 -15.04
C ILE A 535 1.27 -7.04 -13.51
N ASN A 536 1.64 -8.22 -13.05
CA ASN A 536 1.71 -8.58 -11.63
C ASN A 536 3.07 -8.17 -11.02
N LEU A 537 3.34 -6.87 -11.03
CA LEU A 537 4.49 -6.25 -10.39
C LEU A 537 4.04 -5.42 -9.19
N ARG A 538 4.95 -5.14 -8.27
CA ARG A 538 4.70 -4.24 -7.15
C ARG A 538 4.35 -2.83 -7.64
N GLU A 539 5.13 -2.28 -8.57
CA GLU A 539 4.88 -0.98 -9.20
C GLU A 539 4.83 -1.11 -10.73
N VAL A 540 3.91 -0.37 -11.34
CA VAL A 540 3.82 -0.17 -12.78
C VAL A 540 3.94 1.32 -13.04
N SER A 541 5.02 1.73 -13.70
CA SER A 541 5.29 3.13 -14.00
C SER A 541 5.50 3.36 -15.50
N CYS A 542 5.13 4.54 -15.95
CA CYS A 542 5.31 4.94 -17.36
C CYS A 542 5.57 6.43 -17.47
N ARG A 543 6.44 6.78 -18.41
CA ARG A 543 6.75 8.15 -18.79
C ARG A 543 5.94 8.55 -20.01
N PHE A 544 5.32 9.71 -19.97
CA PHE A 544 4.53 10.29 -21.05
C PHE A 544 4.95 11.73 -21.34
N LYS A 545 4.77 12.16 -22.58
CA LYS A 545 4.82 13.56 -23.00
C LYS A 545 3.43 13.99 -23.44
N LEU A 546 2.79 14.85 -22.64
CA LEU A 546 1.40 15.27 -22.82
C LEU A 546 1.31 16.78 -22.99
N PRO A 547 0.40 17.30 -23.84
CA PRO A 547 0.11 18.74 -23.89
C PRO A 547 -0.34 19.26 -22.52
N PRO A 548 -0.15 20.56 -22.23
CA PRO A 548 -0.80 21.19 -21.10
C PRO A 548 -2.32 20.96 -21.11
N GLY A 549 -2.91 20.73 -19.95
CA GLY A 549 -4.34 20.44 -19.84
C GLY A 549 -4.71 19.67 -18.57
N VAL A 550 -5.99 19.33 -18.45
CA VAL A 550 -6.52 18.56 -17.33
C VAL A 550 -6.74 17.11 -17.74
N TYR A 551 -6.28 16.19 -16.91
CA TYR A 551 -6.36 14.75 -17.16
C TYR A 551 -6.97 14.01 -15.97
N CYS A 552 -7.62 12.89 -16.25
CA CYS A 552 -8.08 11.94 -15.23
C CYS A 552 -7.27 10.64 -15.33
N ILE A 553 -6.64 10.23 -14.23
CA ILE A 553 -5.92 8.97 -14.09
C ILE A 553 -6.83 7.98 -13.37
N VAL A 554 -6.97 6.78 -13.93
CA VAL A 554 -7.79 5.69 -13.38
C VAL A 554 -6.90 4.47 -13.15
N PRO A 555 -6.38 4.28 -11.92
CA PRO A 555 -5.68 3.06 -11.54
C PRO A 555 -6.68 1.90 -11.39
N SER A 556 -6.32 0.71 -11.87
CA SER A 556 -7.18 -0.46 -11.77
C SER A 556 -6.42 -1.77 -11.68
N THR A 557 -7.08 -2.81 -11.17
CA THR A 557 -6.69 -4.20 -11.36
C THR A 557 -7.12 -4.68 -12.75
N PHE A 558 -6.56 -5.81 -13.22
CA PHE A 558 -6.98 -6.38 -14.50
C PHE A 558 -8.40 -6.94 -14.41
N GLU A 559 -8.66 -7.81 -13.43
CA GLU A 559 -9.98 -8.39 -13.19
C GLU A 559 -10.77 -7.49 -12.20
N PRO A 560 -12.09 -7.40 -12.33
CA PRO A 560 -12.91 -6.74 -11.33
C PRO A 560 -12.98 -7.58 -10.04
N ASN A 561 -13.33 -6.93 -8.95
CA ASN A 561 -13.46 -7.53 -7.61
C ASN A 561 -12.16 -8.08 -6.99
N GLU A 562 -11.01 -7.69 -7.51
CA GLU A 562 -9.72 -7.92 -6.87
C GLU A 562 -9.43 -6.82 -5.86
N GLU A 563 -9.19 -7.21 -4.60
CA GLU A 563 -9.02 -6.26 -3.49
C GLU A 563 -7.55 -5.95 -3.23
N GLY A 564 -7.25 -4.68 -2.97
CA GLY A 564 -5.91 -4.24 -2.63
C GLY A 564 -5.80 -2.75 -2.36
N GLU A 565 -4.78 -2.41 -1.60
CA GLU A 565 -4.38 -1.03 -1.34
C GLU A 565 -3.29 -0.63 -2.33
N PHE A 566 -3.28 0.63 -2.75
CA PHE A 566 -2.27 1.16 -3.66
C PHE A 566 -1.84 2.58 -3.29
N ILE A 567 -0.72 2.98 -3.88
CA ILE A 567 -0.27 4.36 -3.97
C ILE A 567 -0.19 4.73 -5.44
N LEU A 568 -0.71 5.89 -5.78
CA LEU A 568 -0.52 6.53 -7.07
C LEU A 568 0.42 7.72 -6.89
N ARG A 569 1.59 7.67 -7.54
CA ARG A 569 2.57 8.75 -7.57
C ARG A 569 2.61 9.35 -8.97
N VAL A 570 2.65 10.66 -9.06
CA VAL A 570 2.80 11.37 -10.33
C VAL A 570 3.93 12.36 -10.19
N PHE A 571 4.90 12.27 -11.10
CA PHE A 571 6.06 13.13 -11.17
C PHE A 571 6.00 13.98 -12.43
N SER A 572 6.31 15.24 -12.32
CA SER A 572 6.42 16.18 -13.45
C SER A 572 7.60 17.12 -13.25
N GLU A 573 8.16 17.64 -14.35
CA GLU A 573 9.27 18.59 -14.29
C GLU A 573 8.83 19.96 -13.77
N ASN A 574 7.59 20.34 -14.01
CA ASN A 574 6.95 21.53 -13.52
C ASN A 574 5.81 21.19 -12.57
N LYS A 575 5.30 22.20 -11.87
CA LYS A 575 4.22 22.07 -10.89
C LYS A 575 3.01 21.35 -11.51
N ASN A 576 2.50 20.39 -10.81
CA ASN A 576 1.23 19.75 -11.10
C ASN A 576 0.27 19.94 -9.92
N ASN A 577 -1.02 20.09 -10.23
CA ASN A 577 -2.08 20.08 -9.24
C ASN A 577 -2.86 18.78 -9.40
N MET A 578 -2.82 17.93 -8.37
CA MET A 578 -3.50 16.65 -8.37
C MET A 578 -4.53 16.59 -7.24
N GLU A 579 -5.72 16.09 -7.55
CA GLU A 579 -6.83 15.90 -6.60
C GLU A 579 -7.56 14.59 -6.86
N GLU A 580 -8.23 14.04 -5.85
CA GLU A 580 -9.18 12.95 -6.08
C GLU A 580 -10.35 13.48 -6.92
N ASN A 581 -10.68 12.80 -8.01
CA ASN A 581 -11.85 13.11 -8.84
C ASN A 581 -13.07 12.40 -8.29
N ASP A 582 -13.56 12.87 -7.15
CA ASP A 582 -14.63 12.27 -6.39
C ASP A 582 -15.52 13.36 -5.76
N ASP A 583 -16.69 12.96 -5.27
CA ASP A 583 -17.62 13.86 -4.59
C ASP A 583 -17.04 14.35 -3.25
N GLU A 584 -17.33 15.58 -2.88
CA GLU A 584 -17.15 16.06 -1.51
C GLU A 584 -18.24 15.49 -0.60
N VAL A 585 -17.86 15.09 0.63
CA VAL A 585 -18.83 14.60 1.61
C VAL A 585 -19.71 15.74 2.11
N GLY A 586 -21.03 15.57 2.02
CA GLY A 586 -21.97 16.60 2.47
C GLY A 586 -23.39 16.31 2.05
N MET A 587 -24.21 17.39 2.00
CA MET A 587 -25.58 17.35 1.48
C MET A 587 -25.66 18.11 0.17
N GLY A 588 -26.29 17.50 -0.82
CA GLY A 588 -26.65 18.10 -2.09
C GLY A 588 -28.19 18.29 -2.20
N GLU A 589 -28.63 18.61 -3.41
CA GLU A 589 -30.06 18.69 -3.70
C GLU A 589 -30.67 17.27 -3.79
N ILE A 590 -31.89 17.12 -3.27
CA ILE A 590 -32.66 15.89 -3.40
C ILE A 590 -33.16 15.78 -4.85
N ASP A 591 -33.02 14.58 -5.44
CA ASP A 591 -33.48 14.34 -6.81
C ASP A 591 -35.00 14.51 -6.91
N THR A 592 -35.44 15.44 -7.75
CA THR A 592 -36.85 15.72 -7.98
C THR A 592 -37.64 14.56 -8.63
N ARG A 593 -36.95 13.52 -9.09
CA ARG A 593 -37.55 12.28 -9.62
C ARG A 593 -38.02 11.35 -8.52
N VAL A 594 -37.54 11.54 -7.28
CA VAL A 594 -38.06 10.80 -6.12
C VAL A 594 -39.51 11.22 -5.89
N PRO A 595 -40.49 10.31 -5.84
CA PRO A 595 -41.89 10.67 -5.64
C PRO A 595 -42.10 11.38 -4.31
N VAL A 596 -42.52 12.65 -4.36
CA VAL A 596 -42.75 13.46 -3.14
C VAL A 596 -44.17 13.22 -2.60
N GLU A 597 -45.08 12.76 -3.46
CA GLU A 597 -46.46 12.47 -3.05
C GLU A 597 -46.66 10.94 -2.87
N PRO A 598 -47.27 10.54 -1.73
CA PRO A 598 -47.55 9.13 -1.49
C PRO A 598 -48.58 8.57 -2.48
N GLU A 599 -48.26 7.37 -3.03
CA GLU A 599 -49.25 6.63 -3.82
C GLU A 599 -50.49 6.27 -2.95
N PRO A 600 -51.68 6.01 -3.56
CA PRO A 600 -52.89 5.68 -2.81
C PRO A 600 -52.78 4.51 -1.84
N GLU A 601 -51.87 3.54 -2.13
CA GLU A 601 -51.57 2.42 -1.24
C GLU A 601 -50.69 2.84 -0.07
N GLU A 602 -49.82 3.84 -0.26
CA GLU A 602 -48.91 4.38 0.76
C GLU A 602 -49.66 5.30 1.74
N GLN A 603 -50.65 6.07 1.27
CA GLN A 603 -51.57 6.83 2.14
C GLN A 603 -52.34 5.92 3.10
N LYS A 604 -52.79 4.75 2.63
CA LYS A 604 -53.39 3.72 3.50
C LYS A 604 -52.39 3.15 4.51
N GLY A 605 -51.10 3.13 4.19
CA GLY A 605 -50.02 2.73 5.09
C GLY A 605 -49.79 3.80 6.18
N GLU A 606 -49.82 5.07 5.81
CA GLU A 606 -49.67 6.23 6.72
C GLU A 606 -50.82 6.30 7.72
N ASP A 607 -52.07 6.16 7.25
CA ASP A 607 -53.24 6.08 8.12
C ASP A 607 -53.18 4.90 9.09
N LYS A 608 -52.71 3.74 8.63
CA LYS A 608 -52.52 2.58 9.48
C LYS A 608 -51.37 2.76 10.48
N ALA A 609 -50.28 3.41 10.09
CA ALA A 609 -49.16 3.69 11.00
C ALA A 609 -49.59 4.68 12.09
N LYS A 610 -50.43 5.70 11.74
CA LYS A 610 -51.04 6.64 12.68
C LYS A 610 -51.98 5.93 13.64
N GLU A 611 -52.88 5.09 13.12
CA GLU A 611 -53.83 4.32 13.92
C GLU A 611 -53.10 3.39 14.89
N PHE A 612 -52.01 2.78 14.40
CA PHE A 612 -51.18 1.87 15.19
C PHE A 612 -50.35 2.62 16.22
N PHE A 613 -49.80 3.81 15.88
CA PHE A 613 -49.11 4.69 16.81
C PHE A 613 -50.04 5.06 17.98
N LEU A 614 -51.24 5.57 17.69
CA LEU A 614 -52.22 5.94 18.71
C LEU A 614 -52.66 4.79 19.61
N LYS A 615 -52.58 3.55 19.11
CA LYS A 615 -52.91 2.35 19.86
C LYS A 615 -51.80 1.89 20.78
N ILE A 616 -50.53 2.05 20.37
CA ILE A 616 -49.35 1.59 21.09
C ILE A 616 -48.83 2.63 22.08
N ALA A 617 -48.82 3.92 21.69
CA ALA A 617 -48.28 5.02 22.49
C ALA A 617 -49.01 5.25 23.84
N GLY A 618 -50.12 4.59 24.08
CA GLY A 618 -50.79 4.61 25.37
C GLY A 618 -51.28 6.02 25.79
N GLU A 619 -51.30 6.26 27.11
CA GLU A 619 -51.76 7.52 27.69
C GLU A 619 -50.73 8.66 27.59
N ASP A 620 -49.44 8.34 27.49
CA ASP A 620 -48.35 9.31 27.38
C ASP A 620 -48.14 9.85 25.95
N MET A 621 -48.77 9.22 24.96
CA MET A 621 -48.67 9.61 23.54
C MET A 621 -47.26 9.70 23.00
N GLU A 622 -46.37 8.89 23.53
CA GLU A 622 -44.97 8.71 23.12
C GLU A 622 -44.66 7.23 22.84
N VAL A 623 -43.72 6.95 21.99
CA VAL A 623 -43.24 5.58 21.68
C VAL A 623 -41.78 5.46 21.94
N ASP A 624 -41.39 4.37 22.64
CA ASP A 624 -40.01 3.99 22.79
C ASP A 624 -39.52 3.17 21.57
N TRP A 625 -38.25 2.78 21.56
CA TRP A 625 -37.64 2.01 20.43
C TRP A 625 -38.28 0.62 20.26
N MET A 626 -38.84 -0.02 21.29
CA MET A 626 -39.51 -1.32 21.20
C MET A 626 -40.88 -1.16 20.55
N GLU A 627 -41.63 -0.17 20.99
CA GLU A 627 -42.91 0.19 20.44
C GLU A 627 -42.79 0.68 19.00
N LEU A 628 -41.75 1.49 18.69
CA LEU A 628 -41.42 1.88 17.33
C LEU A 628 -41.17 0.66 16.45
N LYS A 629 -40.40 -0.36 16.96
CA LYS A 629 -40.14 -1.58 16.22
C LYS A 629 -41.42 -2.32 15.90
N GLU A 630 -42.38 -2.42 16.80
CA GLU A 630 -43.66 -3.08 16.56
C GLU A 630 -44.46 -2.37 15.46
N ILE A 631 -44.45 -1.02 15.47
CA ILE A 631 -45.11 -0.21 14.46
C ILE A 631 -44.48 -0.46 13.08
N LEU A 632 -43.13 -0.42 12.98
CA LEU A 632 -42.40 -0.59 11.72
C LEU A 632 -42.54 -1.99 11.16
N ASP A 633 -42.40 -3.03 12.01
CA ASP A 633 -42.54 -4.44 11.61
C ASP A 633 -43.96 -4.74 11.09
N TYR A 634 -44.97 -4.10 11.66
CA TYR A 634 -46.34 -4.25 11.17
C TYR A 634 -46.55 -3.51 9.85
N ALA A 635 -46.15 -2.25 9.77
CA ALA A 635 -46.42 -1.39 8.62
C ALA A 635 -45.57 -1.73 7.39
N LEU A 636 -44.34 -2.21 7.58
CA LEU A 636 -43.37 -2.53 6.53
C LEU A 636 -43.07 -4.04 6.40
N ARG A 637 -43.97 -4.90 6.88
CA ARG A 637 -43.85 -6.37 6.89
C ARG A 637 -43.58 -7.02 5.51
N ASN A 638 -43.92 -6.34 4.43
CA ASN A 638 -43.71 -6.82 3.07
C ASN A 638 -42.34 -6.45 2.51
N GLU A 639 -41.61 -5.54 3.16
CA GLU A 639 -40.35 -4.98 2.70
C GLU A 639 -39.15 -5.57 3.48
N THR A 640 -39.37 -5.97 4.73
CA THR A 640 -38.34 -6.56 5.58
C THR A 640 -38.29 -8.09 5.43
N LYS A 641 -37.10 -8.67 5.62
CA LYS A 641 -36.95 -10.12 5.75
C LYS A 641 -37.70 -10.62 7.01
N ARG A 642 -37.87 -11.95 7.13
CA ARG A 642 -38.66 -12.64 8.17
C ARG A 642 -38.41 -12.18 9.62
N GLU A 643 -37.33 -11.47 9.92
CA GLU A 643 -36.94 -11.05 11.27
C GLU A 643 -37.36 -9.61 11.63
N GLY A 644 -37.90 -8.83 10.68
CA GLY A 644 -38.25 -7.42 10.89
C GLY A 644 -37.04 -6.51 11.11
N PHE A 645 -37.25 -5.27 11.55
CA PHE A 645 -36.19 -4.31 11.83
C PHE A 645 -35.32 -4.72 13.03
N SER A 646 -34.01 -4.45 12.97
CA SER A 646 -33.11 -4.68 14.08
C SER A 646 -33.38 -3.71 15.24
N LYS A 647 -33.03 -4.12 16.48
CA LYS A 647 -33.12 -3.24 17.65
C LYS A 647 -32.27 -1.98 17.49
N ASP A 648 -31.10 -2.12 16.87
CA ASP A 648 -30.15 -1.03 16.73
C ASP A 648 -30.64 0.04 15.75
N ILE A 649 -31.32 -0.33 14.67
CA ILE A 649 -31.91 0.62 13.75
C ILE A 649 -33.03 1.42 14.42
N CYS A 650 -33.92 0.74 15.20
CA CYS A 650 -35.00 1.42 15.90
C CYS A 650 -34.47 2.40 16.97
N ARG A 651 -33.41 2.01 17.71
CA ARG A 651 -32.76 2.90 18.66
C ARG A 651 -32.12 4.11 17.98
N SER A 652 -31.43 3.89 16.85
CA SER A 652 -30.83 4.99 16.07
C SER A 652 -31.89 5.92 15.45
N MET A 653 -33.05 5.38 15.05
CA MET A 653 -34.18 6.17 14.56
C MET A 653 -34.77 7.07 15.68
N VAL A 654 -34.94 6.51 16.87
CA VAL A 654 -35.37 7.32 18.04
C VAL A 654 -34.33 8.39 18.30
N ALA A 655 -33.07 8.04 18.49
CA ALA A 655 -32.00 8.99 18.80
C ALA A 655 -31.83 10.12 17.75
N MET A 656 -32.10 9.83 16.47
CA MET A 656 -32.05 10.83 15.40
C MET A 656 -33.15 11.89 15.51
N MET A 657 -34.33 11.50 15.99
CA MET A 657 -35.53 12.38 16.02
C MET A 657 -35.84 12.94 17.41
N ASP A 658 -35.35 12.32 18.47
CA ASP A 658 -35.54 12.67 19.87
C ASP A 658 -34.81 13.97 20.23
N VAL A 659 -35.47 15.11 19.98
CA VAL A 659 -34.86 16.43 20.17
C VAL A 659 -34.73 16.78 21.66
N ASP A 660 -35.67 16.34 22.47
CA ASP A 660 -35.71 16.64 23.91
C ASP A 660 -34.96 15.61 24.78
N ARG A 661 -34.43 14.55 24.16
CA ARG A 661 -33.69 13.46 24.79
C ARG A 661 -34.49 12.69 25.82
N SER A 662 -35.76 12.54 25.59
CA SER A 662 -36.66 11.73 26.42
C SER A 662 -36.39 10.22 26.27
N GLY A 663 -35.71 9.80 25.18
CA GLY A 663 -35.55 8.41 24.79
C GLY A 663 -36.77 7.81 24.11
N LYS A 664 -37.74 8.67 23.76
CA LYS A 664 -39.00 8.33 23.12
C LYS A 664 -39.30 9.30 21.98
N LEU A 665 -40.31 9.01 21.18
CA LEU A 665 -40.81 9.86 20.10
C LEU A 665 -42.24 10.27 20.38
N GLY A 666 -42.51 11.58 20.42
CA GLY A 666 -43.83 12.11 20.33
C GLY A 666 -44.43 11.98 18.92
N TYR A 667 -45.71 12.23 18.78
CA TYR A 667 -46.39 12.03 17.50
C TYR A 667 -45.80 12.86 16.33
N GLU A 668 -45.41 14.11 16.58
CA GLU A 668 -44.82 14.94 15.51
C GLU A 668 -43.41 14.46 15.10
N GLU A 669 -42.62 14.01 16.05
CA GLU A 669 -41.29 13.39 15.77
C GLU A 669 -41.44 12.07 15.01
N PHE A 670 -42.40 11.23 15.43
CA PHE A 670 -42.75 10.01 14.72
C PHE A 670 -43.23 10.29 13.28
N LYS A 671 -44.05 11.30 13.08
CA LYS A 671 -44.53 11.69 11.76
C LYS A 671 -43.41 12.18 10.84
N ALA A 672 -42.46 12.93 11.37
CA ALA A 672 -41.27 13.34 10.65
C ALA A 672 -40.40 12.12 10.27
N LEU A 673 -40.17 11.21 11.22
CA LEU A 673 -39.45 9.94 10.97
C LEU A 673 -40.16 9.11 9.90
N TRP A 674 -41.49 8.97 9.98
CA TRP A 674 -42.27 8.19 9.01
C TRP A 674 -42.14 8.72 7.59
N LYS A 675 -42.10 10.05 7.45
CA LYS A 675 -41.85 10.71 6.17
C LYS A 675 -40.47 10.33 5.62
N ASP A 676 -39.41 10.44 6.44
CA ASP A 676 -38.07 10.07 6.03
C ASP A 676 -37.97 8.57 5.61
N ILE A 677 -38.59 7.67 6.37
CA ILE A 677 -38.65 6.23 6.06
C ILE A 677 -39.33 5.98 4.70
N ARG A 678 -40.41 6.67 4.44
CA ARG A 678 -41.14 6.56 3.17
C ARG A 678 -40.28 7.04 2.01
N ASP A 679 -39.61 8.16 2.16
CA ASP A 679 -38.78 8.76 1.14
C ASP A 679 -37.57 7.83 0.84
N TRP A 680 -36.94 7.31 1.87
CA TRP A 680 -35.85 6.33 1.73
C TRP A 680 -36.30 5.01 1.09
N LYS A 681 -37.49 4.52 1.43
CA LYS A 681 -38.07 3.35 0.79
C LYS A 681 -38.31 3.56 -0.71
N ALA A 682 -38.82 4.72 -1.10
CA ALA A 682 -39.03 5.09 -2.50
C ALA A 682 -37.68 5.13 -3.25
N VAL A 683 -36.65 5.72 -2.64
CA VAL A 683 -35.29 5.74 -3.17
C VAL A 683 -34.73 4.31 -3.33
N PHE A 684 -34.83 3.47 -2.30
CA PHE A 684 -34.35 2.10 -2.38
C PHE A 684 -34.98 1.34 -3.56
N LYS A 685 -36.33 1.40 -3.68
CA LYS A 685 -37.06 0.75 -4.77
C LYS A 685 -36.71 1.29 -6.17
N MET A 686 -36.37 2.55 -6.28
CA MET A 686 -35.96 3.16 -7.54
C MET A 686 -34.64 2.58 -8.05
N TYR A 687 -33.73 2.23 -7.14
CA TYR A 687 -32.38 1.75 -7.48
C TYR A 687 -32.22 0.23 -7.40
N ASP A 688 -33.08 -0.50 -6.69
CA ASP A 688 -33.23 -1.97 -6.74
C ASP A 688 -33.97 -2.38 -8.03
N LYS A 689 -33.29 -2.19 -9.17
CA LYS A 689 -33.92 -2.38 -10.49
C LYS A 689 -34.23 -3.83 -10.83
N ASP A 690 -33.45 -4.75 -10.28
CA ASP A 690 -33.62 -6.19 -10.49
C ASP A 690 -34.59 -6.83 -9.48
N GLY A 691 -35.09 -6.06 -8.50
CA GLY A 691 -36.01 -6.54 -7.48
C GLY A 691 -35.38 -7.57 -6.53
N SER A 692 -34.08 -7.56 -6.40
CA SER A 692 -33.32 -8.52 -5.56
C SER A 692 -33.52 -8.30 -4.06
N GLY A 693 -33.97 -7.10 -3.65
CA GLY A 693 -34.02 -6.64 -2.27
C GLY A 693 -32.65 -6.25 -1.72
N PHE A 694 -31.69 -6.03 -2.62
CA PHE A 694 -30.35 -5.57 -2.30
C PHE A 694 -29.89 -4.48 -3.27
N LEU A 695 -29.05 -3.56 -2.79
CA LEU A 695 -28.32 -2.63 -3.64
C LEU A 695 -26.84 -3.04 -3.70
N SER A 696 -26.25 -2.97 -4.88
CA SER A 696 -24.81 -2.93 -5.02
C SER A 696 -24.25 -1.63 -4.42
N ALA A 697 -22.95 -1.57 -4.14
CA ALA A 697 -22.35 -0.33 -3.62
C ALA A 697 -22.52 0.87 -4.57
N PHE A 698 -22.53 0.61 -5.87
CA PHE A 698 -22.79 1.64 -6.88
C PHE A 698 -24.23 2.15 -6.83
N GLU A 699 -25.20 1.24 -6.74
CA GLU A 699 -26.63 1.61 -6.57
C GLU A 699 -26.87 2.27 -5.23
N LEU A 700 -26.18 1.84 -4.16
CA LEU A 700 -26.18 2.52 -2.85
C LEU A 700 -25.71 3.97 -2.98
N ARG A 701 -24.61 4.22 -3.68
CA ARG A 701 -24.11 5.57 -3.91
C ARG A 701 -25.12 6.43 -4.64
N GLN A 702 -25.71 5.89 -5.72
CA GLN A 702 -26.74 6.61 -6.48
C GLN A 702 -27.99 6.87 -5.64
N ALA A 703 -28.43 5.88 -4.86
CA ALA A 703 -29.57 5.99 -3.96
C ALA A 703 -29.35 7.06 -2.90
N LEU A 704 -28.21 7.05 -2.24
CA LEU A 704 -27.85 8.06 -1.25
C LEU A 704 -27.68 9.46 -1.87
N ASN A 705 -27.10 9.55 -3.06
CA ASN A 705 -27.00 10.82 -3.79
C ASN A 705 -28.39 11.37 -4.14
N SER A 706 -29.34 10.53 -4.55
CA SER A 706 -30.73 10.93 -4.82
C SER A 706 -31.47 11.41 -3.57
N ALA A 707 -31.13 10.83 -2.42
CA ALA A 707 -31.63 11.25 -1.12
C ALA A 707 -30.93 12.52 -0.58
N GLY A 708 -30.01 13.11 -1.34
CA GLY A 708 -29.28 14.32 -0.99
C GLY A 708 -27.97 14.10 -0.23
N TYR A 709 -27.53 12.86 0.00
CA TYR A 709 -26.25 12.58 0.67
C TYR A 709 -25.13 12.48 -0.36
N ARG A 710 -24.14 13.36 -0.30
CA ARG A 710 -22.94 13.30 -1.12
C ARG A 710 -21.84 12.54 -0.39
N LEU A 711 -21.32 11.49 -1.01
CA LEU A 711 -20.32 10.59 -0.42
C LEU A 711 -19.17 10.37 -1.38
N ASN A 712 -17.95 10.42 -0.86
CA ASN A 712 -16.77 9.98 -1.58
C ASN A 712 -16.57 8.45 -1.45
N ASN A 713 -15.68 7.89 -2.26
CA ASN A 713 -15.34 6.47 -2.24
C ASN A 713 -14.91 5.98 -0.86
N HIS A 714 -14.19 6.80 -0.10
CA HIS A 714 -13.73 6.42 1.24
C HIS A 714 -14.90 6.15 2.19
N ILE A 715 -15.87 7.04 2.25
CA ILE A 715 -17.05 6.85 3.11
C ILE A 715 -17.91 5.70 2.59
N LEU A 716 -18.06 5.58 1.26
CA LEU A 716 -18.79 4.48 0.66
C LEU A 716 -18.17 3.12 1.03
N ASN A 717 -16.83 3.00 0.94
CA ASN A 717 -16.10 1.81 1.36
C ASN A 717 -16.37 1.46 2.84
N ILE A 718 -16.35 2.46 3.73
CA ILE A 718 -16.64 2.27 5.15
C ILE A 718 -18.07 1.74 5.37
N LEU A 719 -19.05 2.31 4.67
CA LEU A 719 -20.44 1.86 4.77
C LEU A 719 -20.59 0.40 4.31
N VAL A 720 -20.01 0.06 3.18
CA VAL A 720 -20.09 -1.30 2.64
C VAL A 720 -19.33 -2.30 3.51
N HIS A 721 -18.16 -1.94 4.06
CA HIS A 721 -17.45 -2.80 5.02
C HIS A 721 -18.24 -3.03 6.31
N ARG A 722 -18.99 -2.03 6.76
CA ARG A 722 -19.75 -2.12 8.02
C ARG A 722 -21.09 -2.84 7.85
N TYR A 723 -21.81 -2.56 6.77
CA TYR A 723 -23.20 -2.98 6.59
C TYR A 723 -23.40 -3.94 5.42
N GLY A 724 -22.43 -4.06 4.52
CA GLY A 724 -22.53 -4.92 3.35
C GLY A 724 -22.33 -6.40 3.64
N THR A 725 -22.91 -7.22 2.77
CA THR A 725 -22.61 -8.65 2.72
C THR A 725 -21.16 -8.88 2.25
N LYS A 726 -20.69 -10.14 2.28
CA LYS A 726 -19.37 -10.53 1.74
C LYS A 726 -19.13 -10.11 0.28
N ASN A 727 -20.21 -9.90 -0.48
CA ASN A 727 -20.15 -9.49 -1.88
C ASN A 727 -20.40 -7.99 -2.07
N GLY A 728 -20.39 -7.19 -0.99
CA GLY A 728 -20.61 -5.75 -1.04
C GLY A 728 -22.05 -5.32 -1.29
N MET A 729 -23.02 -6.24 -1.15
CA MET A 729 -24.45 -5.96 -1.36
C MET A 729 -25.08 -5.43 -0.06
N ILE A 730 -25.94 -4.43 -0.17
CA ILE A 730 -26.63 -3.76 0.95
C ILE A 730 -28.10 -4.14 0.95
N SER A 731 -28.59 -4.70 2.04
CA SER A 731 -30.03 -5.00 2.22
C SER A 731 -30.85 -3.73 2.46
N PHE A 732 -32.17 -3.82 2.39
CA PHE A 732 -33.06 -2.70 2.71
C PHE A 732 -32.84 -2.19 4.14
N ASP A 733 -32.71 -3.10 5.10
CA ASP A 733 -32.49 -2.73 6.52
C ASP A 733 -31.14 -2.02 6.71
N ASP A 734 -30.08 -2.52 6.03
CA ASP A 734 -28.75 -1.90 6.09
C ASP A 734 -28.72 -0.53 5.38
N PHE A 735 -29.46 -0.39 4.28
CA PHE A 735 -29.64 0.91 3.60
C PHE A 735 -30.33 1.93 4.52
N MET A 736 -31.39 1.51 5.22
CA MET A 736 -32.06 2.36 6.20
C MET A 736 -31.11 2.76 7.33
N MET A 737 -30.28 1.84 7.82
CA MET A 737 -29.25 2.14 8.83
C MET A 737 -28.23 3.16 8.32
N CYS A 738 -27.76 3.02 7.07
CA CYS A 738 -26.86 3.99 6.43
C CYS A 738 -27.51 5.38 6.37
N ALA A 739 -28.77 5.48 5.93
CA ALA A 739 -29.48 6.74 5.80
C ALA A 739 -29.68 7.44 7.17
N VAL A 740 -30.13 6.69 8.18
CA VAL A 740 -30.30 7.18 9.55
C VAL A 740 -29.00 7.72 10.12
N LYS A 741 -27.92 6.93 10.04
CA LYS A 741 -26.61 7.32 10.58
C LYS A 741 -26.01 8.52 9.84
N LEU A 742 -26.08 8.54 8.52
CA LEU A 742 -25.59 9.67 7.73
C LEU A 742 -26.35 10.95 8.05
N LYS A 743 -27.70 10.89 8.11
CA LYS A 743 -28.52 12.04 8.47
C LYS A 743 -28.15 12.57 9.84
N ALA A 744 -28.14 11.72 10.87
CA ALA A 744 -27.82 12.11 12.23
C ALA A 744 -26.42 12.78 12.34
N MET A 745 -25.41 12.19 11.67
CA MET A 745 -24.03 12.70 11.72
C MET A 745 -23.85 14.00 10.93
N ILE A 746 -24.49 14.13 9.77
CA ILE A 746 -24.40 15.33 8.94
C ILE A 746 -25.16 16.49 9.58
N ASP A 747 -26.35 16.24 10.11
CA ASP A 747 -27.15 17.27 10.79
C ASP A 747 -26.40 17.79 12.02
N MET A 748 -25.82 16.93 12.82
CA MET A 748 -24.96 17.26 13.97
C MET A 748 -23.74 18.11 13.57
N PHE A 749 -23.10 17.76 12.45
CA PHE A 749 -21.94 18.50 11.94
C PHE A 749 -22.36 19.91 11.49
N LYS A 750 -23.46 20.02 10.73
CA LYS A 750 -24.01 21.29 10.24
C LYS A 750 -24.45 22.22 11.35
N GLU A 751 -24.99 21.68 12.42
CA GLU A 751 -25.36 22.47 13.61
C GLU A 751 -24.13 23.23 14.17
N ARG A 752 -22.94 22.69 14.05
CA ARG A 752 -21.66 23.25 14.51
C ARG A 752 -20.85 24.00 13.45
N ASP A 753 -21.22 23.88 12.20
CA ASP A 753 -20.58 24.55 11.06
C ASP A 753 -21.62 25.36 10.25
N PRO A 754 -22.27 26.40 10.87
CA PRO A 754 -23.28 27.18 10.19
C PRO A 754 -22.75 28.00 9.00
N ASP A 755 -21.46 28.28 8.99
CA ASP A 755 -20.78 29.06 7.95
C ASP A 755 -20.28 28.19 6.76
N ASN A 756 -20.54 26.87 6.77
CA ASN A 756 -20.12 25.89 5.76
C ASN A 756 -18.60 25.91 5.50
N THR A 757 -17.82 26.02 6.57
CA THR A 757 -16.34 25.98 6.50
C THR A 757 -15.78 24.58 6.32
N ASN A 758 -16.66 23.57 6.36
CA ASN A 758 -16.34 22.13 6.35
C ASN A 758 -15.46 21.72 7.54
N SER A 759 -15.61 22.46 8.67
CA SER A 759 -14.87 22.25 9.92
C SER A 759 -15.78 22.50 11.12
N ALA A 760 -15.78 21.58 12.09
CA ALA A 760 -16.54 21.72 13.34
C ALA A 760 -15.67 21.32 14.54
N THR A 761 -15.79 22.08 15.62
CA THR A 761 -15.06 21.80 16.87
C THR A 761 -16.02 21.29 17.93
N PHE A 762 -15.68 20.16 18.54
CA PHE A 762 -16.40 19.55 19.66
C PHE A 762 -15.48 19.39 20.87
N SER A 763 -16.01 19.58 22.08
CA SER A 763 -15.32 19.09 23.27
C SER A 763 -15.31 17.55 23.30
N MET A 764 -14.45 16.93 24.11
CA MET A 764 -14.43 15.47 24.25
C MET A 764 -15.79 14.94 24.77
N GLU A 765 -16.40 15.65 25.70
CA GLU A 765 -17.70 15.28 26.27
C GLU A 765 -18.82 15.36 25.21
N GLU A 766 -18.91 16.47 24.49
CA GLU A 766 -19.87 16.63 23.38
C GLU A 766 -19.67 15.59 22.29
N TRP A 767 -18.42 15.29 21.93
CA TRP A 767 -18.13 14.26 20.93
C TRP A 767 -18.59 12.87 21.38
N ILE A 768 -18.28 12.51 22.63
CA ILE A 768 -18.71 11.22 23.21
C ILE A 768 -20.22 11.15 23.29
N GLU A 769 -20.88 12.19 23.82
CA GLU A 769 -22.33 12.27 23.93
C GLU A 769 -23.00 12.04 22.58
N LYS A 770 -22.61 12.82 21.57
CA LYS A 770 -23.23 12.80 20.24
C LYS A 770 -22.94 11.47 19.48
N THR A 771 -21.77 10.88 19.65
CA THR A 771 -21.43 9.62 18.98
C THR A 771 -21.97 8.37 19.66
N ILE A 772 -22.22 8.41 20.96
CA ILE A 772 -22.84 7.29 21.70
C ILE A 772 -24.35 7.28 21.48
N TYR A 773 -24.97 8.46 21.47
CA TYR A 773 -26.42 8.60 21.34
C TYR A 773 -26.91 8.40 19.89
N SER A 774 -26.07 8.62 18.85
CA SER A 774 -26.45 8.51 17.43
C SER A 774 -26.64 7.07 16.94
#